data_332529a08117f8f33927981f08d9e842
#
_entry.id   332529a08117f8f33927981f08d9e842
#
_cell.length_a   1.000
_cell.length_b   1.000
_cell.length_c   1.000
_cell.angle_alpha   90.00
_cell.angle_beta   90.00
_cell.angle_gamma   90.00
#
_symmetry.space_group_name_H-M   'P 1'
#
loop_
_entity.id
_entity.type
_entity.pdbx_description
1 polymer ?
#
loop_
_entity_poly.entity_id
_entity_poly.type
_entity_poly.pdbx_seq_one_letter_code
_entity_poly.pdbx_strand_id
1 'polypeptide(L)'
;MRLILSVLVLFSMSLNLLAQSDTATKQLKDVVIYANKFPTLSKNIVQRVVSLTDKVLIQQQANTADILTASGQVFVQKSQAGGGSPVVRGFEASRVLLMVDGIRMNSAIFRAGHLQNIITVDNMILDRVEIIYGPSSTLYGSDALGGVVNLFTKQPQLFISNLATKKAPWKTDGNLVYRYGNGQNENRQHIDINIANNKWAYLTSFTSSSFGDMRQGNKRMADYPDFGKRLFYVARENNTDIIKDNSASVNIQKGSGYTQTDLLQKLLYKPNENTEHLLNVQFSNSSDINRYDRLTETSKGIPVFSEWYYGPQVRNMVGYKLTKSNLNGYFQKMTANVNYQHLEESRITRRFKSNNKDFRFEKVDLFGVNVDLLHHGKLSELHVGVESYYNNVVSTAYGNNIATNVRSAITTRYSDGPTNMSNHAIYAQHTKFLSGNWVLNSGLRLNNVQLNANFKDTALMHFPFTDANQNNTAITGNLGMAYNGADGLRITFGASSGFRAPNVDDLTKVFDTRTGYVVVPNKDLKPEYTYNTEFNISKTTASYSIGTSLFYTWFKNALVVDKFKWNNASTILYQGIMSDVYASQNKAKAVVYGFNVNGSVKIATNTNLAATYTYTKGNFSDRKLNGMNTAMPLDHIPPSYGRVGLKHGNEKWNAEVFSVFNGWKRIADYNLNGEDNEIYATKDGMPSWVTLNFASYYNPRKNLSLGFQIENITDLNYRYFASGISAVGRNYIISCRVSF
;
A
#
# COMPACT_ATOMS: atom_id res chain seq x y z
N MET A 1 -7.61 27.01 11.90
CA MET A 1 -6.63 27.91 11.30
C MET A 1 -5.96 28.84 12.33
N ARG A 2 -6.68 29.49 13.26
CA ARG A 2 -6.05 30.37 14.29
C ARG A 2 -5.14 29.63 15.29
N LEU A 3 -5.45 28.41 15.70
CA LEU A 3 -4.61 27.61 16.61
C LEU A 3 -3.28 27.17 15.97
N ILE A 4 -3.28 26.87 14.67
CA ILE A 4 -2.09 26.44 13.92
C ILE A 4 -1.15 27.61 13.70
N LEU A 5 -1.67 28.82 13.47
CA LEU A 5 -0.87 30.05 13.37
C LEU A 5 -0.22 30.40 14.72
N SER A 6 -0.92 30.19 15.85
CA SER A 6 -0.39 30.44 17.20
C SER A 6 0.75 29.49 17.57
N VAL A 7 0.70 28.23 17.12
CA VAL A 7 1.78 27.24 17.31
C VAL A 7 3.00 27.59 16.44
N LEU A 8 2.80 28.08 15.21
CA LEU A 8 3.89 28.54 14.33
C LEU A 8 4.58 29.81 14.84
N VAL A 9 3.85 30.73 15.45
CA VAL A 9 4.41 31.96 16.05
C VAL A 9 5.17 31.65 17.33
N LEU A 10 4.70 30.74 18.17
CA LEU A 10 5.44 30.23 19.33
C LEU A 10 6.73 29.51 18.96
N PHE A 11 6.75 28.82 17.80
CA PHE A 11 7.92 28.14 17.29
C PHE A 11 9.00 29.09 16.76
N SER A 12 8.62 30.28 16.25
CA SER A 12 9.56 31.30 15.76
C SER A 12 10.22 32.10 16.86
N MET A 13 9.63 32.18 18.06
CA MET A 13 10.21 32.95 19.18
C MET A 13 11.19 32.17 20.07
N SER A 14 11.22 30.82 19.98
CA SER A 14 12.09 29.98 20.82
C SER A 14 13.44 29.62 20.19
N LEU A 15 13.76 30.09 18.98
CA LEU A 15 14.98 29.72 18.24
C LEU A 15 16.26 30.48 18.67
N ASN A 16 16.17 31.42 19.63
CA ASN A 16 17.31 32.25 20.04
C ASN A 16 17.95 31.89 21.40
N LEU A 17 17.55 30.84 22.05
CA LEU A 17 18.13 30.44 23.35
C LEU A 17 18.56 28.99 23.29
N LEU A 18 19.79 28.71 22.89
CA LEU A 18 20.67 27.62 23.29
C LEU A 18 21.81 27.42 22.27
N ALA A 19 22.72 28.41 22.22
CA ALA A 19 24.03 28.22 21.62
C ALA A 19 25.01 27.87 22.74
N GLN A 20 25.09 26.59 23.11
CA GLN A 20 26.28 26.03 23.75
C GLN A 20 26.92 25.03 22.82
N SER A 21 28.10 25.39 22.34
CA SER A 21 28.94 24.60 21.45
C SER A 21 29.50 23.39 22.19
N ASP A 22 28.95 22.21 21.92
CA ASP A 22 29.62 20.93 22.22
C ASP A 22 30.25 20.42 20.91
N THR A 23 31.59 20.57 20.80
CA THR A 23 32.39 20.29 19.61
C THR A 23 32.73 18.79 19.47
N ALA A 24 31.77 17.92 19.63
CA ALA A 24 31.88 16.54 19.19
C ALA A 24 30.94 16.33 17.99
N THR A 25 31.48 16.49 16.79
CA THR A 25 30.82 16.11 15.54
C THR A 25 30.58 14.59 15.53
N LYS A 26 29.48 14.15 16.14
CA LYS A 26 28.95 12.81 15.91
C LYS A 26 28.46 12.78 14.47
N GLN A 27 29.26 12.20 13.55
CA GLN A 27 28.81 11.95 12.19
C GLN A 27 27.49 11.17 12.27
N LEU A 28 26.41 11.76 11.77
CA LEU A 28 25.13 11.07 11.59
C LEU A 28 25.40 9.88 10.67
N LYS A 29 25.03 8.67 11.09
CA LYS A 29 25.16 7.49 10.24
C LYS A 29 24.36 7.71 8.95
N ASP A 30 25.04 7.63 7.82
CA ASP A 30 24.38 7.69 6.51
C ASP A 30 23.30 6.61 6.41
N VAL A 31 22.09 7.00 6.03
CA VAL A 31 20.96 6.08 5.87
C VAL A 31 21.13 5.33 4.55
N VAL A 32 21.23 4.02 4.63
CA VAL A 32 21.26 3.14 3.46
C VAL A 32 19.83 2.78 3.07
N ILE A 33 19.47 2.97 1.81
CA ILE A 33 18.18 2.64 1.23
C ILE A 33 18.35 1.81 -0.04
N TYR A 34 17.29 1.13 -0.47
CA TYR A 34 17.31 0.24 -1.63
C TYR A 34 16.55 0.80 -2.84
N ALA A 35 16.25 2.10 -2.82
CA ALA A 35 15.52 2.77 -3.90
C ALA A 35 16.16 2.59 -5.30
N ASN A 36 17.45 2.28 -5.36
CA ASN A 36 18.18 1.96 -6.62
C ASN A 36 18.39 0.45 -6.82
N LYS A 37 17.56 -0.40 -6.18
CA LYS A 37 17.68 -1.88 -6.19
C LYS A 37 18.96 -2.44 -5.55
N PHE A 38 20.01 -1.64 -5.39
CA PHE A 38 21.19 -1.93 -4.57
C PHE A 38 21.23 -1.02 -3.34
N PRO A 39 21.90 -1.46 -2.25
CA PRO A 39 22.12 -0.60 -1.10
C PRO A 39 22.85 0.68 -1.53
N THR A 40 22.22 1.82 -1.34
CA THR A 40 22.75 3.13 -1.74
C THR A 40 22.55 4.12 -0.60
N LEU A 41 23.50 5.02 -0.41
CA LEU A 41 23.37 6.10 0.58
C LEU A 41 22.26 7.05 0.15
N SER A 42 21.37 7.42 1.06
CA SER A 42 20.23 8.30 0.76
C SER A 42 20.64 9.63 0.17
N LYS A 43 21.83 10.14 0.52
CA LYS A 43 22.41 11.37 -0.04
C LYS A 43 22.72 11.31 -1.53
N ASN A 44 22.87 10.10 -2.10
CA ASN A 44 23.19 9.88 -3.51
C ASN A 44 21.92 9.75 -4.40
N ILE A 45 20.72 9.81 -3.83
CA ILE A 45 19.45 9.64 -4.54
C ILE A 45 18.70 10.96 -4.57
N VAL A 46 18.26 11.41 -5.75
CA VAL A 46 17.54 12.68 -5.92
C VAL A 46 16.10 12.58 -5.44
N GLN A 47 15.41 11.46 -5.71
CA GLN A 47 14.03 11.23 -5.31
C GLN A 47 13.86 11.23 -3.79
N ARG A 48 12.70 11.68 -3.32
CA ARG A 48 12.34 11.55 -1.91
C ARG A 48 12.08 10.09 -1.57
N VAL A 49 12.80 9.57 -0.58
CA VAL A 49 12.57 8.24 -0.01
C VAL A 49 12.37 8.37 1.49
N VAL A 50 11.36 7.70 2.02
CA VAL A 50 11.13 7.58 3.46
C VAL A 50 11.32 6.12 3.85
N SER A 51 12.21 5.87 4.80
CA SER A 51 12.44 4.54 5.36
C SER A 51 11.86 4.48 6.77
N LEU A 52 10.88 3.61 6.96
CA LEU A 52 10.29 3.31 8.25
C LEU A 52 11.04 2.11 8.84
N THR A 53 11.88 2.36 9.83
CA THR A 53 12.75 1.36 10.49
C THR A 53 12.41 1.17 11.97
N ASP A 54 11.48 1.97 12.51
CA ASP A 54 11.05 1.81 13.90
C ASP A 54 10.26 0.50 14.06
N LYS A 55 10.92 -0.52 14.59
CA LYS A 55 10.33 -1.83 14.83
C LYS A 55 9.10 -1.77 15.74
N VAL A 56 9.08 -0.82 16.64
CA VAL A 56 7.94 -0.56 17.51
C VAL A 56 6.75 -0.12 16.66
N LEU A 57 6.92 0.90 15.80
CA LEU A 57 5.85 1.35 14.90
C LEU A 57 5.35 0.20 14.00
N ILE A 58 6.27 -0.54 13.38
CA ILE A 58 5.94 -1.60 12.41
C ILE A 58 5.14 -2.74 13.07
N GLN A 59 5.63 -3.26 14.19
CA GLN A 59 5.09 -4.46 14.82
C GLN A 59 3.85 -4.19 15.69
N GLN A 60 3.56 -2.94 15.97
CA GLN A 60 2.45 -2.53 16.82
C GLN A 60 1.16 -2.23 16.06
N GLN A 61 1.17 -2.36 14.74
CA GLN A 61 -0.03 -2.17 13.95
C GLN A 61 -0.77 -3.49 13.73
N ALA A 62 -2.09 -3.42 13.50
CA ALA A 62 -2.92 -4.60 13.26
C ALA A 62 -2.53 -5.32 11.95
N ASN A 63 -2.16 -4.57 10.91
CA ASN A 63 -1.69 -5.12 9.63
C ASN A 63 -0.73 -4.14 8.92
N THR A 64 -0.18 -4.56 7.79
CA THR A 64 0.80 -3.78 7.02
C THR A 64 0.25 -2.47 6.47
N ALA A 65 -1.05 -2.40 6.11
CA ALA A 65 -1.67 -1.14 5.67
C ALA A 65 -1.71 -0.10 6.80
N ASP A 66 -1.92 -0.54 8.05
CA ASP A 66 -1.97 0.33 9.21
C ASP A 66 -0.62 0.96 9.57
N ILE A 67 0.50 0.29 9.23
CA ILE A 67 1.84 0.88 9.37
C ILE A 67 1.96 2.17 8.55
N LEU A 68 1.50 2.12 7.30
CA LEU A 68 1.57 3.26 6.39
C LEU A 68 0.75 4.44 6.93
N THR A 69 -0.46 4.17 7.40
CA THR A 69 -1.34 5.17 8.01
C THR A 69 -0.74 5.75 9.29
N ALA A 70 -0.30 4.89 10.22
CA ALA A 70 0.27 5.30 11.50
C ALA A 70 1.57 6.11 11.36
N SER A 71 2.30 5.93 10.26
CA SER A 71 3.50 6.72 9.96
C SER A 71 3.20 8.19 9.65
N GLY A 72 1.95 8.53 9.25
CA GLY A 72 1.57 9.84 8.76
C GLY A 72 2.21 10.21 7.40
N GLN A 73 2.81 9.24 6.71
CA GLN A 73 3.51 9.44 5.44
C GLN A 73 2.68 9.05 4.23
N VAL A 74 1.76 8.10 4.38
CA VAL A 74 0.89 7.56 3.32
C VAL A 74 -0.54 7.55 3.81
N PHE A 75 -1.45 8.00 2.97
CA PHE A 75 -2.88 7.82 3.20
C PHE A 75 -3.29 6.42 2.79
N VAL A 76 -4.24 5.80 3.51
CA VAL A 76 -4.76 4.47 3.17
C VAL A 76 -6.28 4.49 3.21
N GLN A 77 -6.90 4.05 2.11
CA GLN A 77 -8.35 3.87 2.00
C GLN A 77 -8.72 2.43 2.37
N LYS A 78 -9.87 2.24 3.05
CA LYS A 78 -10.37 0.91 3.46
C LYS A 78 -11.87 0.75 3.18
N SER A 79 -12.26 -0.37 2.59
CA SER A 79 -13.68 -0.79 2.42
C SER A 79 -14.08 -1.87 3.40
N GLN A 80 -13.11 -2.59 3.94
CA GLN A 80 -13.22 -3.68 4.90
C GLN A 80 -12.04 -3.65 5.87
N ALA A 81 -12.13 -4.39 6.97
CA ALA A 81 -11.08 -4.47 7.98
C ALA A 81 -9.82 -5.15 7.43
N GLY A 82 -9.97 -6.28 6.73
CA GLY A 82 -8.87 -6.98 6.07
C GLY A 82 -8.58 -6.38 4.69
N GLY A 83 -7.83 -5.29 4.64
CA GLY A 83 -7.41 -4.65 3.39
C GLY A 83 -6.90 -3.24 3.59
N GLY A 84 -6.51 -2.61 2.50
CA GLY A 84 -6.10 -1.22 2.44
C GLY A 84 -5.44 -0.86 1.13
N SER A 85 -5.83 0.27 0.55
CA SER A 85 -5.24 0.84 -0.66
C SER A 85 -4.33 2.01 -0.29
N PRO A 86 -3.00 1.86 -0.40
CA PRO A 86 -2.08 2.98 -0.19
C PRO A 86 -2.27 4.04 -1.29
N VAL A 87 -2.33 5.29 -0.86
CA VAL A 87 -2.40 6.47 -1.74
C VAL A 87 -1.11 7.26 -1.59
N VAL A 88 -0.33 7.34 -2.65
CA VAL A 88 0.93 8.08 -2.69
C VAL A 88 0.77 9.25 -3.66
N ARG A 89 0.84 10.48 -3.15
CA ARG A 89 0.66 11.72 -3.95
C ARG A 89 -0.64 11.73 -4.77
N GLY A 90 -1.75 11.19 -4.24
CA GLY A 90 -3.03 11.13 -4.93
C GLY A 90 -3.16 10.02 -5.96
N PHE A 91 -2.15 9.18 -6.14
CA PHE A 91 -2.21 7.95 -6.90
C PHE A 91 -2.45 6.78 -5.97
N GLU A 92 -3.37 5.88 -6.33
CA GLU A 92 -3.65 4.69 -5.52
C GLU A 92 -3.63 3.41 -6.34
N ALA A 93 -3.67 2.30 -5.64
CA ALA A 93 -3.92 0.95 -6.15
C ALA A 93 -2.99 0.60 -7.33
N SER A 94 -3.52 0.34 -8.51
CA SER A 94 -2.74 -0.03 -9.71
C SER A 94 -1.75 1.05 -10.20
N ARG A 95 -1.79 2.26 -9.61
CA ARG A 95 -0.84 3.37 -9.91
C ARG A 95 0.24 3.52 -8.85
N VAL A 96 0.24 2.66 -7.82
CA VAL A 96 1.29 2.53 -6.80
C VAL A 96 1.82 1.11 -6.85
N LEU A 97 3.12 0.97 -7.00
CA LEU A 97 3.74 -0.34 -7.04
C LEU A 97 4.02 -0.83 -5.61
N LEU A 98 3.50 -2.01 -5.27
CA LEU A 98 3.85 -2.74 -4.05
C LEU A 98 4.91 -3.78 -4.36
N MET A 99 5.92 -3.85 -3.51
CA MET A 99 6.99 -4.84 -3.62
C MET A 99 7.28 -5.50 -2.26
N VAL A 100 7.70 -6.75 -2.29
CA VAL A 100 8.19 -7.47 -1.11
C VAL A 100 9.54 -8.10 -1.43
N ASP A 101 10.57 -7.76 -0.64
CA ASP A 101 11.96 -8.23 -0.85
C ASP A 101 12.49 -8.02 -2.28
N GLY A 102 12.04 -6.98 -2.97
CA GLY A 102 12.39 -6.67 -4.35
C GLY A 102 11.57 -7.40 -5.41
N ILE A 103 10.55 -8.18 -5.02
CA ILE A 103 9.63 -8.89 -5.90
C ILE A 103 8.32 -8.11 -6.00
N ARG A 104 7.83 -7.89 -7.22
CA ARG A 104 6.58 -7.18 -7.52
C ARG A 104 5.37 -7.95 -6.99
N MET A 105 4.45 -7.25 -6.30
CA MET A 105 3.16 -7.80 -5.86
C MET A 105 2.02 -7.49 -6.85
N ASN A 106 2.13 -6.41 -7.64
CA ASN A 106 1.11 -6.04 -8.62
C ASN A 106 1.06 -7.09 -9.73
N SER A 107 -0.03 -7.85 -9.77
CA SER A 107 -0.33 -8.88 -10.79
C SER A 107 -1.13 -8.29 -11.96
N ALA A 108 -1.39 -9.12 -12.99
CA ALA A 108 -2.22 -8.73 -14.14
C ALA A 108 -3.66 -8.35 -13.79
N ILE A 109 -4.18 -8.76 -12.64
CA ILE A 109 -5.52 -8.39 -12.14
C ILE A 109 -5.48 -7.36 -10.99
N PHE A 110 -4.34 -6.69 -10.80
CA PHE A 110 -4.19 -5.69 -9.76
C PHE A 110 -5.03 -4.45 -10.11
N ARG A 111 -6.14 -4.29 -9.40
CA ARG A 111 -7.20 -3.34 -9.74
C ARG A 111 -6.96 -1.93 -9.23
N ALA A 112 -7.74 -0.99 -9.73
CA ALA A 112 -7.90 0.32 -9.13
C ALA A 112 -8.82 0.24 -7.92
N GLY A 113 -8.44 0.86 -6.79
CA GLY A 113 -9.24 0.95 -5.55
C GLY A 113 -9.46 -0.37 -4.78
N HIS A 114 -9.81 -0.24 -3.51
CA HIS A 114 -10.30 -1.32 -2.64
C HIS A 114 -9.44 -2.58 -2.59
N LEU A 115 -8.12 -2.42 -2.45
CA LEU A 115 -7.18 -3.54 -2.43
C LEU A 115 -7.20 -4.26 -1.08
N GLN A 116 -7.09 -5.59 -1.14
CA GLN A 116 -6.80 -6.44 0.02
C GLN A 116 -5.37 -6.98 0.03
N ASN A 117 -4.67 -6.96 -1.10
CA ASN A 117 -3.39 -7.64 -1.32
C ASN A 117 -2.29 -7.28 -0.32
N ILE A 118 -2.27 -6.04 0.20
CA ILE A 118 -1.24 -5.59 1.14
C ILE A 118 -1.24 -6.37 2.46
N ILE A 119 -2.38 -6.94 2.87
CA ILE A 119 -2.45 -7.76 4.09
C ILE A 119 -1.73 -9.10 3.94
N THR A 120 -1.48 -9.57 2.72
CA THR A 120 -0.76 -10.83 2.47
C THR A 120 0.73 -10.77 2.79
N VAL A 121 1.20 -9.66 3.33
CA VAL A 121 2.53 -9.52 3.92
C VAL A 121 2.35 -9.17 5.40
N ASP A 122 2.65 -10.11 6.27
CA ASP A 122 2.56 -9.93 7.71
C ASP A 122 3.53 -8.85 8.20
N ASN A 123 3.04 -7.90 8.98
CA ASN A 123 3.88 -6.84 9.52
C ASN A 123 4.85 -7.32 10.62
N MET A 124 4.60 -8.47 11.27
CA MET A 124 5.51 -9.02 12.27
C MET A 124 6.83 -9.50 11.68
N ILE A 125 6.83 -9.88 10.40
CA ILE A 125 8.04 -10.30 9.68
C ILE A 125 8.79 -9.13 9.02
N LEU A 126 8.24 -7.92 9.01
CA LEU A 126 8.90 -6.79 8.38
C LEU A 126 10.10 -6.30 9.20
N ASP A 127 11.20 -6.03 8.50
CA ASP A 127 12.37 -5.35 9.03
C ASP A 127 12.25 -3.84 8.84
N ARG A 128 11.79 -3.41 7.66
CA ARG A 128 11.54 -2.01 7.33
C ARG A 128 10.58 -1.88 6.15
N VAL A 129 10.05 -0.66 5.98
CA VAL A 129 9.26 -0.26 4.82
C VAL A 129 9.92 0.95 4.18
N GLU A 130 10.18 0.91 2.87
CA GLU A 130 10.68 2.06 2.12
C GLU A 130 9.59 2.58 1.18
N ILE A 131 9.31 3.89 1.24
CA ILE A 131 8.34 4.57 0.40
C ILE A 131 9.11 5.51 -0.52
N ILE A 132 9.07 5.23 -1.82
CA ILE A 132 9.69 6.05 -2.87
C ILE A 132 8.57 6.89 -3.48
N TYR A 133 8.70 8.20 -3.41
CA TYR A 133 7.67 9.12 -3.88
C TYR A 133 7.91 9.57 -5.32
N GLY A 134 6.81 9.74 -6.04
CA GLY A 134 6.81 10.17 -7.44
C GLY A 134 7.11 9.06 -8.43
N PRO A 135 6.99 9.35 -9.74
CA PRO A 135 7.17 8.35 -10.77
C PRO A 135 8.53 7.67 -10.69
N SER A 136 8.51 6.36 -10.58
CA SER A 136 9.69 5.52 -10.38
C SER A 136 9.80 4.43 -11.46
N SER A 137 9.10 4.64 -12.59
CA SER A 137 9.03 3.65 -13.68
C SER A 137 10.37 3.37 -14.34
N THR A 138 11.36 4.25 -14.23
CA THR A 138 12.71 4.03 -14.76
C THR A 138 13.36 2.77 -14.18
N LEU A 139 13.27 2.55 -12.86
CA LEU A 139 13.83 1.36 -12.20
C LEU A 139 12.80 0.24 -11.98
N TYR A 140 11.53 0.60 -11.80
CA TYR A 140 10.50 -0.32 -11.34
C TYR A 140 9.44 -0.66 -12.38
N GLY A 141 9.44 0.03 -13.54
CA GLY A 141 8.54 -0.26 -14.67
C GLY A 141 7.10 0.22 -14.48
N SER A 142 6.17 -0.49 -15.13
CA SER A 142 4.74 -0.19 -15.07
C SER A 142 4.23 -0.10 -13.62
N ASP A 143 3.16 0.67 -13.38
CA ASP A 143 2.43 0.86 -12.13
C ASP A 143 3.11 1.78 -11.08
N ALA A 144 4.36 2.16 -11.27
CA ALA A 144 5.06 3.10 -10.39
C ALA A 144 4.82 4.56 -10.79
N LEU A 145 3.54 4.97 -10.99
CA LEU A 145 3.15 6.34 -11.37
C LEU A 145 3.20 7.30 -10.17
N GLY A 146 2.63 6.90 -9.05
CA GLY A 146 2.60 7.68 -7.80
C GLY A 146 3.82 7.45 -6.92
N GLY A 147 4.40 6.26 -7.02
CA GLY A 147 5.52 5.82 -6.22
C GLY A 147 5.60 4.31 -6.02
N VAL A 148 6.50 3.90 -5.15
CA VAL A 148 6.72 2.50 -4.78
C VAL A 148 6.67 2.35 -3.26
N VAL A 149 5.96 1.33 -2.77
CA VAL A 149 6.02 0.88 -1.37
C VAL A 149 6.77 -0.45 -1.36
N ASN A 150 7.97 -0.45 -0.83
CA ASN A 150 8.85 -1.62 -0.79
C ASN A 150 8.91 -2.17 0.63
N LEU A 151 8.39 -3.38 0.81
CA LEU A 151 8.32 -4.10 2.07
C LEU A 151 9.52 -5.03 2.18
N PHE A 152 10.38 -4.81 3.15
CA PHE A 152 11.53 -5.67 3.41
C PHE A 152 11.23 -6.56 4.61
N THR A 153 11.21 -7.86 4.40
CA THR A 153 11.04 -8.83 5.46
C THR A 153 12.36 -9.16 6.15
N LYS A 154 12.31 -9.65 7.39
CA LYS A 154 13.49 -10.10 8.14
C LYS A 154 14.39 -10.98 7.29
N GLN A 155 15.71 -10.81 7.42
CA GLN A 155 16.70 -11.61 6.73
C GLN A 155 17.34 -12.61 7.70
N PRO A 156 17.64 -13.84 7.24
CA PRO A 156 18.44 -14.77 8.02
C PRO A 156 19.78 -14.16 8.40
N GLN A 157 20.17 -14.26 9.67
CA GLN A 157 21.39 -13.68 10.20
C GLN A 157 22.44 -14.79 10.41
N LEU A 158 23.59 -14.69 9.72
CA LEU A 158 24.70 -15.60 9.93
C LEU A 158 25.31 -15.39 11.33
N PHE A 159 25.78 -16.45 11.92
CA PHE A 159 26.55 -16.39 13.16
C PHE A 159 28.06 -16.43 12.85
N ILE A 160 28.72 -15.27 12.95
CA ILE A 160 30.17 -15.16 12.75
C ILE A 160 30.84 -15.40 14.09
N SER A 161 31.52 -16.56 14.23
CA SER A 161 32.34 -16.86 15.39
C SER A 161 33.74 -16.27 15.24
N ASN A 162 34.21 -15.55 16.25
CA ASN A 162 35.60 -15.07 16.32
C ASN A 162 36.62 -16.19 16.63
N LEU A 163 36.13 -17.41 16.85
CA LEU A 163 37.01 -18.57 17.11
C LEU A 163 37.51 -19.14 15.80
N ALA A 164 38.83 -19.25 15.65
CA ALA A 164 39.53 -19.87 14.51
C ALA A 164 39.28 -21.39 14.43
N THR A 165 38.18 -21.90 14.91
CA THR A 165 37.82 -23.33 14.89
C THR A 165 37.29 -23.73 13.52
N LYS A 166 37.72 -24.88 12.99
CA LYS A 166 37.32 -25.42 11.68
C LYS A 166 35.82 -25.66 11.49
N LYS A 167 35.02 -25.69 12.57
CA LYS A 167 33.56 -25.79 12.54
C LYS A 167 32.93 -24.72 13.46
N ALA A 168 32.29 -23.70 12.87
CA ALA A 168 31.50 -22.76 13.64
C ALA A 168 30.28 -23.48 14.22
N PRO A 169 29.99 -23.29 15.52
CA PRO A 169 28.81 -23.88 16.13
C PRO A 169 27.52 -23.29 15.52
N TRP A 170 26.48 -24.10 15.49
CA TRP A 170 25.14 -23.62 15.21
C TRP A 170 24.62 -22.82 16.38
N LYS A 171 23.97 -21.71 16.10
CA LYS A 171 23.33 -20.84 17.08
C LYS A 171 21.88 -20.66 16.70
N THR A 172 21.03 -20.58 17.73
CA THR A 172 19.59 -20.35 17.57
C THR A 172 19.23 -19.10 18.34
N ASP A 173 18.50 -18.21 17.70
CA ASP A 173 17.85 -17.04 18.29
C ASP A 173 16.44 -16.90 17.72
N GLY A 174 15.58 -16.23 18.45
CA GLY A 174 14.20 -16.08 17.99
C GLY A 174 13.38 -15.16 18.87
N ASN A 175 12.13 -14.99 18.48
CA ASN A 175 11.16 -14.20 19.21
C ASN A 175 9.82 -14.92 19.26
N LEU A 176 9.16 -14.85 20.41
CA LEU A 176 7.76 -15.15 20.60
C LEU A 176 7.03 -13.84 20.91
N VAL A 177 5.96 -13.54 20.18
CA VAL A 177 5.18 -12.32 20.38
C VAL A 177 3.71 -12.68 20.53
N TYR A 178 3.08 -12.14 21.56
CA TYR A 178 1.64 -12.14 21.73
C TYR A 178 1.13 -10.71 21.75
N ARG A 179 0.00 -10.46 21.07
CA ARG A 179 -0.67 -9.15 21.02
C ARG A 179 -2.18 -9.34 21.13
N TYR A 180 -2.81 -8.53 21.96
CA TYR A 180 -4.25 -8.45 22.12
C TYR A 180 -4.71 -6.99 22.04
N GLY A 181 -5.83 -6.74 21.33
CA GLY A 181 -6.49 -5.45 21.23
C GLY A 181 -8.00 -5.58 21.37
N ASN A 182 -8.62 -4.79 22.25
CA ASN A 182 -10.05 -4.93 22.53
C ASN A 182 -10.97 -4.26 21.50
N GLY A 183 -10.47 -3.31 20.72
CA GLY A 183 -11.28 -2.56 19.74
C GLY A 183 -11.79 -3.41 18.58
N GLN A 184 -11.13 -4.51 18.28
CA GLN A 184 -11.48 -5.48 17.26
C GLN A 184 -11.36 -6.94 17.79
N ASN A 185 -11.30 -7.15 19.10
CA ASN A 185 -10.97 -8.44 19.70
C ASN A 185 -9.78 -9.10 18.99
N GLU A 186 -8.76 -8.28 18.70
CA GLU A 186 -7.54 -8.74 18.05
C GLU A 186 -6.80 -9.72 18.93
N ASN A 187 -6.44 -10.88 18.39
CA ASN A 187 -5.61 -11.88 19.03
C ASN A 187 -4.56 -12.37 18.03
N ARG A 188 -3.28 -12.06 18.30
CA ARG A 188 -2.17 -12.40 17.39
C ARG A 188 -1.08 -13.12 18.15
N GLN A 189 -0.59 -14.17 17.52
CA GLN A 189 0.50 -15.00 18.00
C GLN A 189 1.54 -15.09 16.88
N HIS A 190 2.78 -14.80 17.23
CA HIS A 190 3.87 -14.82 16.27
C HIS A 190 5.08 -15.49 16.89
N ILE A 191 5.75 -16.30 16.09
CA ILE A 191 7.05 -16.87 16.40
C ILE A 191 7.98 -16.72 15.22
N ASP A 192 9.20 -16.29 15.46
CA ASP A 192 10.28 -16.36 14.47
C ASP A 192 11.53 -16.99 15.11
N ILE A 193 12.22 -17.82 14.32
CA ILE A 193 13.43 -18.54 14.76
C ILE A 193 14.48 -18.44 13.65
N ASN A 194 15.68 -18.03 14.02
CA ASN A 194 16.86 -18.01 13.15
C ASN A 194 17.86 -19.03 13.67
N ILE A 195 18.25 -20.00 12.83
CA ILE A 195 19.23 -21.05 13.14
C ILE A 195 20.41 -20.86 12.17
N ALA A 196 21.60 -20.58 12.69
CA ALA A 196 22.69 -20.16 11.83
C ALA A 196 24.07 -20.65 12.29
N ASN A 197 24.97 -20.73 11.33
CA ASN A 197 26.41 -20.80 11.53
C ASN A 197 27.10 -19.73 10.66
N ASN A 198 28.40 -19.86 10.38
CA ASN A 198 29.14 -18.87 9.59
C ASN A 198 28.85 -18.89 8.09
N LYS A 199 28.15 -19.90 7.56
CA LYS A 199 27.86 -20.04 6.11
C LYS A 199 26.38 -20.21 5.80
N TRP A 200 25.63 -20.76 6.73
CA TRP A 200 24.22 -21.08 6.58
C TRP A 200 23.40 -20.36 7.63
N ALA A 201 22.28 -19.79 7.23
CA ALA A 201 21.27 -19.31 8.15
C ALA A 201 19.88 -19.67 7.62
N TYR A 202 19.05 -20.21 8.50
CA TYR A 202 17.67 -20.56 8.25
C TYR A 202 16.77 -19.73 9.16
N LEU A 203 15.85 -18.97 8.56
CA LEU A 203 14.84 -18.19 9.27
C LEU A 203 13.47 -18.78 8.98
N THR A 204 12.75 -19.16 10.03
CA THR A 204 11.34 -19.53 9.96
C THR A 204 10.51 -18.56 10.77
N SER A 205 9.31 -18.24 10.29
CA SER A 205 8.36 -17.39 10.98
C SER A 205 6.94 -17.84 10.73
N PHE A 206 6.12 -17.86 11.76
CA PHE A 206 4.71 -18.20 11.71
C PHE A 206 3.90 -17.16 12.49
N THR A 207 2.81 -16.69 11.89
CA THR A 207 1.86 -15.76 12.53
C THR A 207 0.44 -16.28 12.36
N SER A 208 -0.31 -16.32 13.44
CA SER A 208 -1.76 -16.54 13.46
C SER A 208 -2.43 -15.28 13.99
N SER A 209 -3.37 -14.74 13.23
CA SER A 209 -4.10 -13.51 13.54
C SER A 209 -5.60 -13.76 13.50
N SER A 210 -6.31 -13.31 14.51
CA SER A 210 -7.77 -13.34 14.58
C SER A 210 -8.28 -11.96 14.96
N PHE A 211 -9.23 -11.46 14.19
CA PHE A 211 -9.90 -10.18 14.37
C PHE A 211 -11.40 -10.40 14.44
N GLY A 212 -12.03 -9.95 15.52
CA GLY A 212 -13.47 -9.92 15.64
C GLY A 212 -14.11 -8.70 14.98
N ASP A 213 -15.40 -8.50 15.21
CA ASP A 213 -16.10 -7.33 14.69
C ASP A 213 -15.54 -6.03 15.27
N MET A 214 -15.25 -5.10 14.39
CA MET A 214 -14.62 -3.83 14.71
C MET A 214 -15.60 -2.92 15.48
N ARG A 215 -15.16 -2.37 16.60
CA ARG A 215 -15.89 -1.38 17.38
C ARG A 215 -15.41 0.02 17.00
N GLN A 216 -16.31 0.82 16.40
CA GLN A 216 -16.07 2.23 16.11
C GLN A 216 -16.27 3.11 17.35
N GLY A 217 -15.81 4.37 17.31
CA GLY A 217 -15.93 5.30 18.43
C GLY A 217 -17.37 5.71 18.75
N ASN A 218 -17.59 6.07 20.01
CA ASN A 218 -18.90 6.50 20.49
C ASN A 218 -19.16 8.00 20.22
N LYS A 219 -18.11 8.84 20.20
CA LYS A 219 -18.24 10.28 20.04
C LYS A 219 -18.32 10.67 18.57
N ARG A 220 -19.47 11.16 18.13
CA ARG A 220 -19.71 11.67 16.78
C ARG A 220 -19.73 13.20 16.79
N MET A 221 -19.54 13.80 15.63
CA MET A 221 -19.78 15.23 15.46
C MET A 221 -21.25 15.55 15.70
N ALA A 222 -21.55 16.67 16.35
CA ALA A 222 -22.90 17.08 16.68
C ALA A 222 -23.81 17.23 15.44
N ASP A 223 -23.22 17.74 14.33
CA ASP A 223 -23.93 17.91 13.05
C ASP A 223 -24.27 16.59 12.36
N TYR A 224 -23.63 15.47 12.74
CA TYR A 224 -23.78 14.15 12.12
C TYR A 224 -23.92 13.04 13.18
N PRO A 225 -24.97 13.08 14.03
CA PRO A 225 -25.11 12.16 15.17
C PRO A 225 -25.30 10.70 14.74
N ASP A 226 -25.71 10.45 13.50
CA ASP A 226 -25.95 9.11 12.95
C ASP A 226 -24.81 8.59 12.09
N PHE A 227 -23.77 9.39 11.88
CA PHE A 227 -22.63 9.00 11.01
C PHE A 227 -21.97 7.70 11.46
N GLY A 228 -21.96 6.71 10.57
CA GLY A 228 -21.34 5.41 10.78
C GLY A 228 -22.11 4.45 11.69
N LYS A 229 -23.30 4.79 12.24
CA LYS A 229 -24.09 3.84 13.03
C LYS A 229 -24.46 2.61 12.21
N ARG A 230 -24.27 1.43 12.79
CA ARG A 230 -24.68 0.14 12.22
C ARG A 230 -26.02 -0.25 12.85
N LEU A 231 -27.13 0.16 12.25
CA LEU A 231 -28.46 -0.03 12.83
C LEU A 231 -29.03 -1.44 12.64
N PHE A 232 -28.59 -2.16 11.61
CA PHE A 232 -29.06 -3.51 11.29
C PHE A 232 -27.94 -4.35 10.69
N TYR A 233 -28.16 -5.66 10.61
CA TYR A 233 -27.42 -6.58 9.77
C TYR A 233 -28.37 -7.68 9.28
N VAL A 234 -27.97 -8.38 8.22
CA VAL A 234 -28.76 -9.52 7.69
C VAL A 234 -28.21 -10.81 8.29
N ALA A 235 -29.12 -11.65 8.76
CA ALA A 235 -28.83 -13.04 9.17
C ALA A 235 -29.72 -14.01 8.39
N ARG A 236 -29.25 -15.24 8.20
CA ARG A 236 -30.06 -16.30 7.61
C ARG A 236 -30.53 -17.27 8.68
N GLU A 237 -31.82 -17.36 8.89
CA GLU A 237 -32.47 -18.24 9.87
C GLU A 237 -33.59 -19.03 9.16
N ASN A 238 -33.66 -20.33 9.41
CA ASN A 238 -34.64 -21.22 8.79
C ASN A 238 -34.75 -21.03 7.27
N ASN A 239 -33.62 -20.94 6.59
CA ASN A 239 -33.52 -20.71 5.15
C ASN A 239 -34.09 -19.37 4.65
N THR A 240 -34.36 -18.42 5.54
CA THR A 240 -34.89 -17.10 5.21
C THR A 240 -33.95 -15.99 5.70
N ASP A 241 -33.77 -14.94 4.89
CA ASP A 241 -33.00 -13.79 5.27
C ASP A 241 -33.83 -12.88 6.18
N ILE A 242 -33.32 -12.59 7.36
CA ILE A 242 -33.93 -11.75 8.37
C ILE A 242 -33.08 -10.52 8.64
N ILE A 243 -33.70 -9.37 8.69
CA ILE A 243 -33.06 -8.14 9.15
C ILE A 243 -33.04 -8.17 10.67
N LYS A 244 -31.83 -8.22 11.25
CA LYS A 244 -31.62 -8.14 12.70
C LYS A 244 -31.39 -6.69 13.09
N ASP A 245 -32.11 -6.25 14.11
CA ASP A 245 -31.86 -4.96 14.75
C ASP A 245 -30.50 -4.98 15.49
N ASN A 246 -29.74 -3.92 15.34
CA ASN A 246 -28.46 -3.70 16.01
C ASN A 246 -28.45 -2.36 16.77
N SER A 247 -29.61 -1.77 17.03
CA SER A 247 -29.76 -0.47 17.67
C SER A 247 -29.14 -0.42 19.06
N ALA A 248 -29.12 -1.53 19.80
CA ALA A 248 -28.47 -1.66 21.10
C ALA A 248 -26.91 -1.69 21.00
N SER A 249 -26.36 -1.92 19.81
CA SER A 249 -24.91 -2.08 19.57
C SER A 249 -24.46 -1.36 18.32
N VAL A 250 -24.97 -0.15 18.05
CA VAL A 250 -24.76 0.63 16.82
C VAL A 250 -23.28 0.87 16.47
N ASN A 251 -22.39 0.76 17.44
CA ASN A 251 -20.96 0.96 17.26
C ASN A 251 -20.21 -0.34 16.92
N ILE A 252 -20.85 -1.50 16.91
CA ILE A 252 -20.28 -2.75 16.46
C ILE A 252 -20.54 -2.90 14.96
N GLN A 253 -19.49 -2.89 14.18
CA GLN A 253 -19.52 -3.05 12.73
C GLN A 253 -19.64 -4.55 12.38
N LYS A 254 -20.87 -5.10 12.55
CA LYS A 254 -21.16 -6.54 12.37
C LYS A 254 -20.73 -7.08 11.02
N GLY A 255 -19.97 -8.19 11.05
CA GLY A 255 -19.43 -8.83 9.87
C GLY A 255 -18.10 -8.25 9.39
N SER A 256 -17.35 -7.50 10.20
CA SER A 256 -16.04 -6.96 9.82
C SER A 256 -14.85 -7.83 10.26
N GLY A 257 -15.09 -8.88 11.05
CA GLY A 257 -14.05 -9.79 11.53
C GLY A 257 -13.48 -10.71 10.43
N TYR A 258 -12.23 -11.16 10.62
CA TYR A 258 -11.55 -12.13 9.77
C TYR A 258 -10.39 -12.78 10.51
N THR A 259 -9.84 -13.86 9.93
CA THR A 259 -8.62 -14.51 10.42
C THR A 259 -7.57 -14.58 9.31
N GLN A 260 -6.30 -14.68 9.69
CA GLN A 260 -5.20 -14.81 8.75
C GLN A 260 -4.07 -15.64 9.33
N THR A 261 -3.44 -16.42 8.47
CA THR A 261 -2.26 -17.23 8.78
C THR A 261 -1.14 -16.91 7.79
N ASP A 262 0.04 -16.62 8.31
CA ASP A 262 1.21 -16.26 7.52
C ASP A 262 2.41 -17.14 7.91
N LEU A 263 3.16 -17.60 6.90
CA LEU A 263 4.38 -18.38 7.06
C LEU A 263 5.47 -17.77 6.18
N LEU A 264 6.66 -17.58 6.76
CA LEU A 264 7.88 -17.20 6.04
C LEU A 264 8.97 -18.22 6.32
N GLN A 265 9.65 -18.66 5.26
CA GLN A 265 10.83 -19.53 5.32
C GLN A 265 11.93 -18.90 4.46
N LYS A 266 13.10 -18.66 5.04
CA LYS A 266 14.25 -18.19 4.27
C LYS A 266 15.47 -19.05 4.58
N LEU A 267 16.18 -19.42 3.53
CA LEU A 267 17.47 -20.14 3.63
C LEU A 267 18.54 -19.31 2.96
N LEU A 268 19.51 -18.87 3.74
CA LEU A 268 20.69 -18.16 3.28
C LEU A 268 21.88 -19.12 3.27
N TYR A 269 22.59 -19.17 2.13
CA TYR A 269 23.87 -19.85 2.00
C TYR A 269 24.92 -18.89 1.48
N LYS A 270 25.96 -18.67 2.25
CA LYS A 270 27.10 -17.81 1.91
C LYS A 270 28.39 -18.62 1.94
N PRO A 271 28.75 -19.29 0.82
CA PRO A 271 29.94 -20.12 0.75
C PRO A 271 31.23 -19.36 0.99
N ASN A 272 31.28 -18.08 0.57
CA ASN A 272 32.37 -17.14 0.73
C ASN A 272 31.84 -15.71 0.83
N GLU A 273 32.71 -14.72 1.03
CA GLU A 273 32.34 -13.32 1.22
C GLU A 273 31.66 -12.67 -0.01
N ASN A 274 31.94 -13.22 -1.19
CA ASN A 274 31.52 -12.65 -2.48
C ASN A 274 30.27 -13.29 -3.07
N THR A 275 29.80 -14.41 -2.53
CA THR A 275 28.67 -15.16 -3.09
C THR A 275 27.62 -15.42 -2.02
N GLU A 276 26.38 -15.05 -2.32
CA GLU A 276 25.24 -15.24 -1.44
C GLU A 276 24.07 -15.82 -2.24
N HIS A 277 23.49 -16.90 -1.71
CA HIS A 277 22.29 -17.56 -2.22
C HIS A 277 21.20 -17.40 -1.18
N LEU A 278 20.03 -16.88 -1.57
CA LEU A 278 18.88 -16.71 -0.69
C LEU A 278 17.63 -17.35 -1.33
N LEU A 279 17.11 -18.36 -0.69
CA LEU A 279 15.77 -18.89 -0.97
C LEU A 279 14.78 -18.22 -0.04
N ASN A 280 13.64 -17.75 -0.56
CA ASN A 280 12.57 -17.05 0.16
C ASN A 280 11.22 -17.66 -0.22
N VAL A 281 10.56 -18.27 0.75
CA VAL A 281 9.23 -18.86 0.59
C VAL A 281 8.27 -18.16 1.53
N GLN A 282 7.16 -17.67 0.98
CA GLN A 282 6.11 -16.99 1.74
C GLN A 282 4.77 -17.62 1.41
N PHE A 283 3.98 -17.81 2.43
CA PHE A 283 2.60 -18.26 2.35
C PHE A 283 1.72 -17.36 3.20
N SER A 284 0.62 -16.90 2.65
CA SER A 284 -0.41 -16.13 3.36
C SER A 284 -1.78 -16.59 2.93
N ASN A 285 -2.66 -16.79 3.91
CA ASN A 285 -4.04 -17.21 3.68
C ASN A 285 -4.96 -16.53 4.71
N SER A 286 -6.05 -15.93 4.25
CA SER A 286 -7.09 -15.38 5.11
C SER A 286 -8.35 -16.26 5.13
N SER A 287 -9.24 -16.05 6.11
CA SER A 287 -10.64 -16.44 5.99
C SER A 287 -11.36 -15.59 4.94
N ASP A 288 -12.65 -15.83 4.75
CA ASP A 288 -13.52 -14.90 4.05
C ASP A 288 -13.45 -13.50 4.69
N ILE A 289 -13.44 -12.45 3.85
CA ILE A 289 -13.37 -11.05 4.27
C ILE A 289 -14.58 -10.32 3.70
N ASN A 290 -15.53 -9.99 4.56
CA ASN A 290 -16.73 -9.29 4.14
C ASN A 290 -16.43 -7.88 3.61
N ARG A 291 -17.05 -7.54 2.49
CA ARG A 291 -17.16 -6.17 1.99
C ARG A 291 -18.17 -5.42 2.86
N TYR A 292 -17.69 -4.96 4.01
CA TYR A 292 -18.52 -4.32 5.02
C TYR A 292 -19.33 -3.14 4.45
N ASP A 293 -18.71 -2.32 3.62
CA ASP A 293 -19.36 -1.21 2.93
C ASP A 293 -20.62 -1.66 2.15
N ARG A 294 -20.51 -2.75 1.37
CA ARG A 294 -21.63 -3.29 0.56
C ARG A 294 -22.75 -3.88 1.41
N LEU A 295 -22.41 -4.44 2.57
CA LEU A 295 -23.39 -4.99 3.50
C LEU A 295 -24.17 -3.91 4.27
N THR A 296 -23.78 -2.64 4.16
CA THR A 296 -24.52 -1.50 4.74
C THR A 296 -25.46 -0.83 3.75
N GLU A 297 -25.37 -1.17 2.46
CA GLU A 297 -26.17 -0.56 1.41
C GLU A 297 -27.66 -0.93 1.54
N THR A 298 -28.51 0.09 1.37
CA THR A 298 -29.96 -0.10 1.30
C THR A 298 -30.51 0.55 0.04
N SER A 299 -31.59 -0.03 -0.48
CA SER A 299 -32.44 0.57 -1.51
C SER A 299 -33.85 0.67 -0.97
N LYS A 300 -34.39 1.90 -0.89
CA LYS A 300 -35.71 2.17 -0.29
C LYS A 300 -35.86 1.59 1.13
N GLY A 301 -34.77 1.66 1.94
CA GLY A 301 -34.74 1.14 3.31
C GLY A 301 -34.56 -0.39 3.45
N ILE A 302 -34.46 -1.12 2.34
CA ILE A 302 -34.26 -2.59 2.31
C ILE A 302 -32.78 -2.89 2.01
N PRO A 303 -32.12 -3.83 2.72
CA PRO A 303 -30.76 -4.23 2.39
C PRO A 303 -30.63 -4.69 0.94
N VAL A 304 -29.54 -4.30 0.25
CA VAL A 304 -29.27 -4.74 -1.12
C VAL A 304 -28.71 -6.16 -1.13
N PHE A 305 -27.78 -6.45 -0.21
CA PHE A 305 -27.08 -7.73 -0.13
C PHE A 305 -27.34 -8.43 1.22
N SER A 306 -27.52 -9.74 1.18
CA SER A 306 -27.40 -10.62 2.35
C SER A 306 -25.96 -11.04 2.58
N GLU A 307 -25.22 -11.30 1.49
CA GLU A 307 -23.84 -11.73 1.51
C GLU A 307 -23.07 -10.98 0.42
N TRP A 308 -21.95 -10.43 0.81
CA TRP A 308 -20.96 -9.89 -0.10
C TRP A 308 -19.60 -10.00 0.58
N TYR A 309 -18.74 -10.90 0.09
CA TYR A 309 -17.43 -11.11 0.66
C TYR A 309 -16.42 -11.53 -0.40
N TYR A 310 -15.16 -11.22 -0.13
CA TYR A 310 -14.05 -11.88 -0.77
C TYR A 310 -13.84 -13.20 -0.06
N GLY A 311 -13.68 -14.31 -0.79
CA GLY A 311 -13.22 -15.56 -0.21
C GLY A 311 -11.76 -15.47 0.24
N PRO A 312 -11.14 -16.54 0.69
CA PRO A 312 -9.77 -16.51 1.18
C PRO A 312 -8.84 -15.80 0.20
N GLN A 313 -8.09 -14.82 0.71
CA GLN A 313 -7.01 -14.19 -0.03
C GLN A 313 -5.77 -15.06 0.13
N VAL A 314 -5.37 -15.75 -0.94
CA VAL A 314 -4.21 -16.65 -0.93
C VAL A 314 -3.05 -16.01 -1.69
N ARG A 315 -1.87 -16.02 -1.10
CA ARG A 315 -0.62 -15.68 -1.77
C ARG A 315 0.48 -16.65 -1.36
N ASN A 316 0.98 -17.40 -2.35
CA ASN A 316 2.14 -18.25 -2.23
C ASN A 316 3.27 -17.65 -3.08
N MET A 317 4.46 -17.54 -2.54
CA MET A 317 5.62 -17.01 -3.24
C MET A 317 6.85 -17.87 -2.96
N VAL A 318 7.58 -18.19 -4.02
CA VAL A 318 8.92 -18.78 -3.95
C VAL A 318 9.85 -17.88 -4.75
N GLY A 319 10.93 -17.40 -4.13
CA GLY A 319 11.94 -16.57 -4.77
C GLY A 319 13.32 -17.10 -4.47
N TYR A 320 14.18 -17.14 -5.49
CA TYR A 320 15.60 -17.42 -5.35
C TYR A 320 16.40 -16.22 -5.82
N LYS A 321 17.31 -15.76 -4.96
CA LYS A 321 18.19 -14.63 -5.23
C LYS A 321 19.64 -15.05 -5.10
N LEU A 322 20.41 -14.80 -6.17
CA LEU A 322 21.86 -14.93 -6.21
C LEU A 322 22.49 -13.54 -6.18
N THR A 323 23.38 -13.29 -5.24
CA THR A 323 24.21 -12.08 -5.23
C THR A 323 25.68 -12.48 -5.36
N LYS A 324 26.37 -11.87 -6.33
CA LYS A 324 27.82 -11.99 -6.49
C LYS A 324 28.46 -10.60 -6.42
N SER A 325 29.44 -10.45 -5.56
CA SER A 325 30.23 -9.23 -5.37
C SER A 325 31.68 -9.45 -5.79
N ASN A 326 32.44 -8.38 -5.99
CA ASN A 326 33.85 -8.41 -6.36
C ASN A 326 34.10 -9.25 -7.64
N LEU A 327 33.21 -9.07 -8.63
CA LEU A 327 33.41 -9.69 -9.94
C LEU A 327 34.61 -9.05 -10.65
N ASN A 328 35.39 -9.87 -11.30
CA ASN A 328 36.50 -9.41 -12.16
C ASN A 328 35.91 -8.94 -13.49
N GLY A 329 35.98 -7.63 -13.77
CA GLY A 329 35.45 -7.04 -15.00
C GLY A 329 34.85 -5.67 -14.80
N TYR A 330 34.10 -5.19 -15.82
CA TYR A 330 33.49 -3.87 -15.80
C TYR A 330 32.46 -3.73 -14.68
N PHE A 331 31.63 -4.76 -14.44
CA PHE A 331 30.68 -4.79 -13.34
C PHE A 331 31.22 -5.54 -12.14
N GLN A 332 31.20 -4.94 -10.96
CA GLN A 332 31.72 -5.53 -9.74
C GLN A 332 30.69 -6.29 -8.93
N LYS A 333 29.39 -6.04 -9.17
CA LYS A 333 28.31 -6.72 -8.45
C LYS A 333 27.20 -7.13 -9.39
N MET A 334 26.66 -8.32 -9.16
CA MET A 334 25.50 -8.87 -9.84
C MET A 334 24.48 -9.36 -8.82
N THR A 335 23.20 -9.11 -9.10
CA THR A 335 22.07 -9.74 -8.41
C THR A 335 21.16 -10.36 -9.46
N ALA A 336 20.85 -11.64 -9.32
CA ALA A 336 19.85 -12.33 -10.13
C ALA A 336 18.73 -12.85 -9.22
N ASN A 337 17.48 -12.59 -9.60
CA ASN A 337 16.30 -13.04 -8.88
C ASN A 337 15.38 -13.79 -9.84
N VAL A 338 14.94 -14.98 -9.43
CA VAL A 338 13.89 -15.76 -10.11
C VAL A 338 12.80 -16.00 -9.11
N ASN A 339 11.55 -15.75 -9.47
CA ASN A 339 10.43 -15.95 -8.56
C ASN A 339 9.19 -16.51 -9.25
N TYR A 340 8.39 -17.21 -8.46
CA TYR A 340 7.06 -17.67 -8.80
C TYR A 340 6.09 -17.23 -7.72
N GLN A 341 4.91 -16.77 -8.10
CA GLN A 341 3.82 -16.45 -7.19
C GLN A 341 2.53 -17.07 -7.70
N HIS A 342 1.74 -17.61 -6.78
CA HIS A 342 0.38 -18.06 -7.00
C HIS A 342 -0.57 -17.24 -6.12
N LEU A 343 -1.55 -16.61 -6.75
CA LEU A 343 -2.54 -15.76 -6.11
C LEU A 343 -3.93 -16.31 -6.36
N GLU A 344 -4.77 -16.38 -5.33
CA GLU A 344 -6.19 -16.66 -5.47
C GLU A 344 -7.01 -15.53 -4.83
N GLU A 345 -7.98 -15.04 -5.58
CA GLU A 345 -9.00 -14.11 -5.12
C GLU A 345 -10.37 -14.65 -5.50
N SER A 346 -11.40 -14.28 -4.75
CA SER A 346 -12.76 -14.60 -5.14
C SER A 346 -13.73 -13.52 -4.69
N ARG A 347 -14.91 -13.50 -5.32
CA ARG A 347 -16.03 -12.65 -4.93
C ARG A 347 -17.29 -13.48 -4.89
N ILE A 348 -17.90 -13.47 -3.72
CA ILE A 348 -19.13 -14.19 -3.47
C ILE A 348 -20.21 -13.17 -3.10
N THR A 349 -21.33 -13.21 -3.85
CA THR A 349 -22.41 -12.24 -3.65
C THR A 349 -23.76 -12.94 -3.64
N ARG A 350 -24.64 -12.46 -2.77
CA ARG A 350 -26.05 -12.87 -2.75
C ARG A 350 -26.94 -11.69 -2.36
N ARG A 351 -27.89 -11.35 -3.20
CA ARG A 351 -28.85 -10.28 -2.91
C ARG A 351 -29.81 -10.68 -1.78
N PHE A 352 -30.32 -9.67 -1.08
CA PHE A 352 -31.26 -9.89 0.01
C PHE A 352 -32.52 -10.64 -0.47
N LYS A 353 -32.89 -11.69 0.28
CA LYS A 353 -33.97 -12.63 -0.04
C LYS A 353 -33.82 -13.41 -1.36
N SER A 354 -32.67 -13.36 -2.01
CA SER A 354 -32.39 -14.18 -3.18
C SER A 354 -31.85 -15.54 -2.76
N ASN A 355 -32.28 -16.60 -3.45
CA ASN A 355 -31.67 -17.91 -3.35
C ASN A 355 -30.48 -18.07 -4.29
N ASN A 356 -30.27 -17.16 -5.24
CA ASN A 356 -29.15 -17.23 -6.17
C ASN A 356 -27.93 -16.57 -5.54
N LYS A 357 -26.88 -17.37 -5.33
CA LYS A 357 -25.57 -16.95 -4.82
C LYS A 357 -24.55 -17.09 -5.93
N ASP A 358 -23.87 -16.00 -6.23
CA ASP A 358 -22.88 -15.91 -7.31
C ASP A 358 -21.49 -16.14 -6.75
N PHE A 359 -20.71 -16.98 -7.42
CA PHE A 359 -19.31 -17.27 -7.10
C PHE A 359 -18.44 -16.91 -8.30
N ARG A 360 -17.44 -16.06 -8.06
CA ARG A 360 -16.41 -15.68 -9.05
C ARG A 360 -15.04 -15.89 -8.45
N PHE A 361 -14.19 -16.61 -9.18
CA PHE A 361 -12.85 -16.99 -8.73
C PHE A 361 -11.81 -16.55 -9.76
N GLU A 362 -10.76 -15.96 -9.28
CA GLU A 362 -9.60 -15.53 -10.06
C GLU A 362 -8.34 -16.18 -9.50
N LYS A 363 -7.57 -16.81 -10.38
CA LYS A 363 -6.26 -17.39 -10.10
C LYS A 363 -5.22 -16.74 -10.99
N VAL A 364 -4.07 -16.40 -10.41
CA VAL A 364 -2.95 -15.84 -11.16
C VAL A 364 -1.67 -16.57 -10.81
N ASP A 365 -1.01 -17.09 -11.83
CA ASP A 365 0.33 -17.60 -11.74
C ASP A 365 1.30 -16.58 -12.35
N LEU A 366 2.24 -16.08 -11.56
CA LEU A 366 3.20 -15.07 -11.96
C LEU A 366 4.62 -15.63 -11.87
N PHE A 367 5.35 -15.54 -12.98
CA PHE A 367 6.78 -15.87 -13.08
C PHE A 367 7.58 -14.60 -13.31
N GLY A 368 8.67 -14.42 -12.56
CA GLY A 368 9.51 -13.24 -12.67
C GLY A 368 10.99 -13.60 -12.72
N VAL A 369 11.73 -12.90 -13.57
CA VAL A 369 13.19 -12.92 -13.64
C VAL A 369 13.70 -11.50 -13.68
N ASN A 370 14.71 -11.21 -12.88
CA ASN A 370 15.36 -9.91 -12.85
C ASN A 370 16.87 -10.12 -12.65
N VAL A 371 17.68 -9.46 -13.46
CA VAL A 371 19.14 -9.45 -13.32
C VAL A 371 19.62 -8.01 -13.30
N ASP A 372 20.32 -7.65 -12.25
CA ASP A 372 20.89 -6.32 -12.02
C ASP A 372 22.41 -6.40 -11.92
N LEU A 373 23.09 -5.50 -12.62
CA LEU A 373 24.54 -5.36 -12.64
C LEU A 373 24.91 -3.96 -12.13
N LEU A 374 25.95 -3.87 -11.31
CA LEU A 374 26.45 -2.62 -10.76
C LEU A 374 27.92 -2.43 -11.06
N HIS A 375 28.24 -1.29 -11.64
CA HIS A 375 29.59 -0.79 -11.83
C HIS A 375 29.87 0.36 -10.86
N HIS A 376 30.97 0.25 -10.12
CA HIS A 376 31.52 1.33 -9.29
C HIS A 376 32.77 1.90 -9.95
N GLY A 377 32.64 3.11 -10.48
CA GLY A 377 33.77 3.90 -10.94
C GLY A 377 34.27 4.85 -9.82
N LYS A 378 35.38 5.54 -10.03
CA LYS A 378 35.95 6.51 -9.05
C LYS A 378 34.96 7.65 -8.71
N LEU A 379 34.23 8.15 -9.71
CA LEU A 379 33.32 9.29 -9.58
C LEU A 379 31.92 8.98 -10.13
N SER A 380 31.59 7.70 -10.32
CA SER A 380 30.27 7.32 -10.87
C SER A 380 29.88 5.90 -10.48
N GLU A 381 28.58 5.67 -10.47
CA GLU A 381 27.98 4.33 -10.38
C GLU A 381 27.07 4.14 -11.59
N LEU A 382 27.16 3.00 -12.25
CA LEU A 382 26.24 2.61 -13.32
C LEU A 382 25.53 1.32 -12.92
N HIS A 383 24.24 1.38 -12.88
CA HIS A 383 23.37 0.25 -12.65
C HIS A 383 22.64 -0.08 -13.96
N VAL A 384 22.74 -1.32 -14.42
CA VAL A 384 22.04 -1.83 -15.61
C VAL A 384 21.26 -3.06 -15.21
N GLY A 385 20.05 -3.20 -15.71
CA GLY A 385 19.23 -4.36 -15.42
C GLY A 385 18.31 -4.78 -16.55
N VAL A 386 17.95 -6.06 -16.51
CA VAL A 386 16.92 -6.66 -17.35
C VAL A 386 15.85 -7.28 -16.48
N GLU A 387 14.60 -7.21 -16.92
CA GLU A 387 13.44 -7.66 -16.15
C GLU A 387 12.43 -8.32 -17.07
N SER A 388 11.88 -9.45 -16.66
CA SER A 388 10.82 -10.15 -17.38
C SER A 388 9.82 -10.73 -16.39
N TYR A 389 8.54 -10.43 -16.61
CA TYR A 389 7.42 -11.01 -15.87
C TYR A 389 6.41 -11.59 -16.83
N TYR A 390 5.86 -12.74 -16.45
CA TYR A 390 4.76 -13.39 -17.16
C TYR A 390 3.67 -13.75 -16.17
N ASN A 391 2.43 -13.37 -16.47
CA ASN A 391 1.24 -13.69 -15.70
C ASN A 391 0.30 -14.55 -16.55
N ASN A 392 -0.20 -15.64 -15.97
CA ASN A 392 -1.32 -16.41 -16.49
C ASN A 392 -2.53 -16.18 -15.57
N VAL A 393 -3.68 -15.84 -16.15
CA VAL A 393 -4.90 -15.52 -15.41
C VAL A 393 -6.00 -16.49 -15.79
N VAL A 394 -6.65 -17.07 -14.78
CA VAL A 394 -7.82 -17.92 -14.94
C VAL A 394 -8.97 -17.31 -14.18
N SER A 395 -10.06 -16.97 -14.87
CA SER A 395 -11.30 -16.46 -14.28
C SER A 395 -12.44 -17.44 -14.53
N THR A 396 -13.13 -17.84 -13.45
CA THR A 396 -14.27 -18.77 -13.51
C THR A 396 -15.43 -18.26 -12.67
N ALA A 397 -16.65 -18.62 -13.05
CA ALA A 397 -17.82 -18.22 -12.29
C ALA A 397 -18.97 -19.23 -12.42
N TYR A 398 -19.81 -19.30 -11.39
CA TYR A 398 -21.10 -19.99 -11.43
C TYR A 398 -22.06 -19.38 -10.43
N GLY A 399 -23.34 -19.37 -10.75
CA GLY A 399 -24.43 -19.16 -9.82
C GLY A 399 -24.81 -20.47 -9.14
N ASN A 400 -25.23 -20.42 -7.88
CA ASN A 400 -25.79 -21.57 -7.17
C ASN A 400 -27.10 -21.16 -6.49
N ASN A 401 -28.19 -21.86 -6.79
CA ASN A 401 -29.40 -21.68 -6.03
C ASN A 401 -29.28 -22.45 -4.70
N ILE A 402 -29.16 -21.74 -3.60
CA ILE A 402 -28.89 -22.29 -2.27
C ILE A 402 -30.06 -23.11 -1.68
N ALA A 403 -31.26 -23.02 -2.27
CA ALA A 403 -32.43 -23.85 -1.86
C ALA A 403 -32.46 -25.18 -2.57
N THR A 404 -32.09 -25.24 -3.86
CA THR A 404 -32.15 -26.44 -4.69
C THR A 404 -30.78 -27.04 -4.99
N ASN A 405 -29.69 -26.30 -4.67
CA ASN A 405 -28.31 -26.65 -5.01
C ASN A 405 -28.02 -26.80 -6.53
N VAL A 406 -28.88 -26.20 -7.36
CA VAL A 406 -28.70 -26.20 -8.81
C VAL A 406 -27.75 -25.09 -9.23
N ARG A 407 -26.74 -25.43 -10.01
CA ARG A 407 -25.80 -24.48 -10.59
C ARG A 407 -26.28 -23.93 -11.93
N SER A 408 -25.94 -22.67 -12.18
CA SER A 408 -26.19 -21.97 -13.44
C SER A 408 -24.92 -21.24 -13.90
N ALA A 409 -24.81 -21.06 -15.22
CA ALA A 409 -23.77 -20.22 -15.80
C ALA A 409 -24.04 -18.75 -15.48
N ILE A 410 -22.98 -18.00 -15.13
CA ILE A 410 -22.99 -16.55 -14.97
C ILE A 410 -21.72 -15.94 -15.57
N THR A 411 -21.74 -14.66 -15.87
CA THR A 411 -20.58 -13.94 -16.40
C THR A 411 -19.43 -13.93 -15.38
N THR A 412 -18.24 -14.30 -15.85
CA THR A 412 -17.00 -14.17 -15.10
C THR A 412 -16.65 -12.69 -14.85
N ARG A 413 -15.76 -12.42 -13.91
CA ARG A 413 -15.29 -11.07 -13.70
C ARG A 413 -14.36 -10.56 -14.79
N TYR A 414 -13.45 -11.41 -15.25
CA TYR A 414 -12.52 -11.17 -16.35
C TYR A 414 -12.80 -12.12 -17.50
N SER A 415 -12.02 -12.01 -18.58
CA SER A 415 -12.11 -12.98 -19.69
C SER A 415 -11.99 -14.42 -19.19
N ASP A 416 -12.87 -15.28 -19.68
CA ASP A 416 -13.00 -16.70 -19.27
C ASP A 416 -12.22 -17.68 -20.17
N GLY A 417 -11.55 -17.15 -21.19
CA GLY A 417 -10.61 -17.86 -22.06
C GLY A 417 -9.16 -17.70 -21.61
N PRO A 418 -8.20 -18.25 -22.39
CA PRO A 418 -6.79 -18.06 -22.13
C PRO A 418 -6.44 -16.57 -22.02
N THR A 419 -5.88 -16.19 -20.87
CA THR A 419 -5.55 -14.79 -20.56
C THR A 419 -4.15 -14.72 -19.97
N ASN A 420 -3.27 -13.94 -20.61
CA ASN A 420 -1.91 -13.77 -20.16
C ASN A 420 -1.42 -12.34 -20.35
N MET A 421 -0.46 -11.94 -19.53
CA MET A 421 0.20 -10.64 -19.61
C MET A 421 1.69 -10.81 -19.36
N SER A 422 2.52 -10.31 -20.28
CA SER A 422 3.97 -10.29 -20.12
C SER A 422 4.50 -8.86 -20.09
N ASN A 423 5.61 -8.67 -19.39
CA ASN A 423 6.30 -7.39 -19.27
C ASN A 423 7.80 -7.63 -19.35
N HIS A 424 8.46 -7.06 -20.35
CA HIS A 424 9.90 -7.19 -20.59
C HIS A 424 10.54 -5.80 -20.59
N ALA A 425 11.70 -5.68 -19.96
CA ALA A 425 12.38 -4.41 -19.89
C ALA A 425 13.89 -4.51 -19.80
N ILE A 426 14.54 -3.47 -20.33
CA ILE A 426 15.95 -3.16 -20.08
C ILE A 426 16.04 -1.75 -19.54
N TYR A 427 16.90 -1.50 -18.58
CA TYR A 427 17.07 -0.19 -17.95
C TYR A 427 18.50 0.05 -17.50
N ALA A 428 18.83 1.34 -17.42
CA ALA A 428 20.10 1.81 -16.89
C ALA A 428 19.86 3.04 -16.00
N GLN A 429 20.57 3.11 -14.87
CA GLN A 429 20.59 4.25 -13.96
C GLN A 429 22.06 4.62 -13.71
N HIS A 430 22.40 5.88 -13.97
CA HIS A 430 23.72 6.43 -13.78
C HIS A 430 23.68 7.45 -12.65
N THR A 431 24.62 7.32 -11.72
CA THR A 431 24.89 8.31 -10.65
C THR A 431 26.30 8.82 -10.86
N LYS A 432 26.46 10.13 -11.04
CA LYS A 432 27.76 10.79 -11.19
C LYS A 432 28.01 11.73 -10.01
N PHE A 433 29.14 11.53 -9.35
CA PHE A 433 29.60 12.39 -8.28
C PHE A 433 30.45 13.53 -8.88
N LEU A 434 29.92 14.77 -8.76
CA LEU A 434 30.54 15.96 -9.28
C LEU A 434 31.35 16.66 -8.17
N SER A 435 32.21 17.62 -8.54
CA SER A 435 32.91 18.47 -7.56
C SER A 435 31.92 19.29 -6.71
N GLY A 436 32.31 19.68 -5.51
CA GLY A 436 31.51 20.57 -4.66
C GLY A 436 30.22 19.96 -4.09
N ASN A 437 30.22 18.67 -3.75
CA ASN A 437 29.10 17.96 -3.11
C ASN A 437 27.84 17.78 -3.97
N TRP A 438 27.96 17.92 -5.28
CA TRP A 438 26.89 17.69 -6.22
C TRP A 438 26.83 16.22 -6.70
N VAL A 439 25.62 15.69 -6.82
CA VAL A 439 25.35 14.37 -7.37
C VAL A 439 24.34 14.52 -8.51
N LEU A 440 24.65 13.94 -9.68
CA LEU A 440 23.75 13.87 -10.83
C LEU A 440 23.21 12.45 -10.94
N ASN A 441 21.90 12.29 -10.99
CA ASN A 441 21.23 11.03 -11.32
C ASN A 441 20.58 11.14 -12.69
N SER A 442 20.75 10.13 -13.54
CA SER A 442 20.05 10.01 -14.82
C SER A 442 19.74 8.55 -15.11
N GLY A 443 18.60 8.28 -15.71
CA GLY A 443 18.20 6.91 -16.02
C GLY A 443 17.24 6.82 -17.18
N LEU A 444 17.28 5.68 -17.87
CA LEU A 444 16.39 5.34 -18.96
C LEU A 444 15.92 3.88 -18.82
N ARG A 445 14.70 3.64 -19.26
CA ARG A 445 14.12 2.28 -19.36
C ARG A 445 13.32 2.17 -20.64
N LEU A 446 13.54 1.10 -21.37
CA LEU A 446 12.66 0.61 -22.44
C LEU A 446 11.84 -0.55 -21.88
N ASN A 447 10.55 -0.48 -22.04
CA ASN A 447 9.58 -1.44 -21.51
C ASN A 447 8.64 -1.88 -22.62
N ASN A 448 8.35 -3.19 -22.73
CA ASN A 448 7.32 -3.74 -23.59
C ASN A 448 6.36 -4.57 -22.76
N VAL A 449 5.06 -4.28 -22.86
CA VAL A 449 3.99 -5.00 -22.17
C VAL A 449 3.02 -5.55 -23.20
N GLN A 450 2.83 -6.85 -23.19
CA GLN A 450 1.88 -7.56 -24.05
C GLN A 450 0.79 -8.18 -23.18
N LEU A 451 -0.46 -8.05 -23.61
CA LEU A 451 -1.62 -8.63 -22.98
C LEU A 451 -2.47 -9.32 -24.06
N ASN A 452 -2.83 -10.59 -23.81
CA ASN A 452 -3.76 -11.34 -24.64
C ASN A 452 -4.86 -11.87 -23.73
N ALA A 453 -6.11 -11.59 -24.07
CA ALA A 453 -7.29 -12.02 -23.33
C ALA A 453 -8.37 -12.51 -24.29
N ASN A 454 -8.87 -13.71 -24.08
CA ASN A 454 -9.91 -14.31 -24.94
C ASN A 454 -11.19 -14.54 -24.14
N PHE A 455 -12.33 -14.31 -24.77
CA PHE A 455 -13.67 -14.56 -24.24
C PHE A 455 -14.25 -15.80 -24.94
N LYS A 456 -14.54 -16.85 -24.17
CA LYS A 456 -15.14 -18.11 -24.67
C LYS A 456 -16.66 -18.01 -24.71
N ASP A 457 -17.25 -17.57 -23.58
CA ASP A 457 -18.68 -17.36 -23.48
C ASP A 457 -19.03 -15.91 -23.82
N THR A 458 -19.43 -15.70 -25.07
CA THR A 458 -19.89 -14.38 -25.52
C THR A 458 -21.41 -14.24 -25.47
N ALA A 459 -22.15 -15.28 -25.12
CA ALA A 459 -23.62 -15.29 -25.15
C ALA A 459 -24.26 -14.62 -23.94
N LEU A 460 -23.71 -14.83 -22.74
CA LEU A 460 -24.25 -14.28 -21.48
C LEU A 460 -24.35 -12.76 -21.42
N MET A 461 -23.43 -12.05 -22.10
CA MET A 461 -23.40 -10.59 -22.16
C MET A 461 -23.41 -10.03 -23.58
N HIS A 462 -23.57 -10.85 -24.60
CA HIS A 462 -23.50 -10.46 -26.02
C HIS A 462 -22.24 -9.60 -26.30
N PHE A 463 -21.05 -10.16 -26.01
CA PHE A 463 -19.78 -9.48 -26.22
C PHE A 463 -19.62 -9.10 -27.70
N PRO A 464 -19.27 -7.83 -28.05
CA PRO A 464 -19.05 -7.40 -29.42
C PRO A 464 -17.69 -7.85 -29.99
N PHE A 465 -16.88 -8.56 -29.21
CA PHE A 465 -15.56 -9.07 -29.59
C PHE A 465 -15.25 -10.35 -28.81
N THR A 466 -14.37 -11.18 -29.34
CA THR A 466 -13.93 -12.45 -28.74
C THR A 466 -12.56 -12.37 -28.11
N ASP A 467 -11.85 -11.24 -28.31
CA ASP A 467 -10.52 -11.05 -27.77
C ASP A 467 -10.25 -9.57 -27.44
N ALA A 468 -9.32 -9.36 -26.52
CA ALA A 468 -8.75 -8.04 -26.20
C ALA A 468 -7.23 -8.18 -26.09
N ASN A 469 -6.53 -7.76 -27.13
CA ASN A 469 -5.09 -7.91 -27.25
C ASN A 469 -4.41 -6.54 -27.27
N GLN A 470 -3.31 -6.40 -26.55
CA GLN A 470 -2.50 -5.18 -26.53
C GLN A 470 -1.00 -5.48 -26.59
N ASN A 471 -0.28 -4.56 -27.24
CA ASN A 471 1.18 -4.55 -27.24
C ASN A 471 1.64 -3.09 -27.06
N ASN A 472 2.15 -2.77 -25.89
CA ASN A 472 2.50 -1.43 -25.48
C ASN A 472 3.99 -1.29 -25.22
N THR A 473 4.68 -0.46 -25.98
CA THR A 473 6.08 -0.12 -25.76
C THR A 473 6.18 1.30 -25.20
N ALA A 474 7.00 1.46 -24.16
CA ALA A 474 7.20 2.75 -23.51
C ALA A 474 8.66 2.99 -23.16
N ILE A 475 9.07 4.24 -23.29
CA ILE A 475 10.35 4.75 -22.80
C ILE A 475 10.06 5.64 -21.59
N THR A 476 10.71 5.36 -20.47
CA THR A 476 10.66 6.20 -19.27
C THR A 476 12.06 6.60 -18.83
N GLY A 477 12.17 7.75 -18.18
CA GLY A 477 13.46 8.25 -17.73
C GLY A 477 13.35 9.16 -16.52
N ASN A 478 14.49 9.41 -15.90
CA ASN A 478 14.68 10.39 -14.85
C ASN A 478 15.96 11.18 -15.07
N LEU A 479 15.95 12.41 -14.58
CA LEU A 479 17.13 13.28 -14.52
C LEU A 479 16.99 14.16 -13.28
N GLY A 480 18.05 14.29 -12.49
CA GLY A 480 18.01 15.15 -11.34
C GLY A 480 19.36 15.35 -10.70
N MET A 481 19.44 16.41 -9.90
CA MET A 481 20.63 16.80 -9.17
C MET A 481 20.37 16.90 -7.67
N ALA A 482 21.35 16.52 -6.88
CA ALA A 482 21.37 16.70 -5.42
C ALA A 482 22.61 17.48 -5.03
N TYR A 483 22.43 18.47 -4.17
CA TYR A 483 23.47 19.16 -3.45
C TYR A 483 23.48 18.73 -1.99
N ASN A 484 24.63 18.31 -1.49
CA ASN A 484 24.82 17.84 -0.11
C ASN A 484 25.81 18.79 0.60
N GLY A 485 25.31 19.84 1.24
CA GLY A 485 26.11 20.83 1.96
C GLY A 485 26.74 20.28 3.25
N ALA A 486 27.84 20.88 3.68
CA ALA A 486 28.60 20.46 4.86
C ALA A 486 27.80 20.47 6.17
N ASP A 487 26.85 21.41 6.33
CA ASP A 487 26.05 21.59 7.55
C ASP A 487 24.77 20.71 7.57
N GLY A 488 24.74 19.62 6.78
CA GLY A 488 23.57 18.74 6.67
C GLY A 488 22.43 19.36 5.84
N LEU A 489 22.68 20.47 5.13
CA LEU A 489 21.76 21.01 4.13
C LEU A 489 21.78 20.10 2.90
N ARG A 490 20.60 19.72 2.44
CA ARG A 490 20.42 18.96 1.21
C ARG A 490 19.35 19.59 0.36
N ILE A 491 19.65 19.82 -0.91
CA ILE A 491 18.72 20.36 -1.89
C ILE A 491 18.71 19.40 -3.07
N THR A 492 17.52 19.01 -3.54
CA THR A 492 17.40 18.20 -4.74
C THR A 492 16.38 18.77 -5.68
N PHE A 493 16.66 18.69 -6.97
CA PHE A 493 15.72 18.97 -8.05
C PHE A 493 15.76 17.84 -9.05
N GLY A 494 14.59 17.35 -9.46
CA GLY A 494 14.48 16.24 -10.39
C GLY A 494 13.24 16.27 -11.25
N ALA A 495 13.36 15.65 -12.41
CA ALA A 495 12.27 15.33 -13.30
C ALA A 495 12.24 13.82 -13.55
N SER A 496 11.04 13.24 -13.62
CA SER A 496 10.87 11.81 -13.87
C SER A 496 9.58 11.55 -14.65
N SER A 497 9.57 10.44 -15.39
CA SER A 497 8.38 9.95 -16.09
C SER A 497 7.92 8.61 -15.52
N GLY A 498 6.61 8.43 -15.49
CA GLY A 498 5.94 7.20 -15.13
C GLY A 498 5.11 6.64 -16.28
N PHE A 499 4.94 5.35 -16.28
CA PHE A 499 4.20 4.61 -17.28
C PHE A 499 3.38 3.51 -16.60
N ARG A 500 2.15 3.31 -17.09
CA ARG A 500 1.32 2.16 -16.73
C ARG A 500 0.59 1.64 -17.96
N ALA A 501 0.84 0.39 -18.31
CA ALA A 501 0.05 -0.31 -19.31
C ALA A 501 -1.29 -0.73 -18.69
N PRO A 502 -2.41 -0.64 -19.45
CA PRO A 502 -3.66 -1.28 -19.02
C PRO A 502 -3.44 -2.77 -18.76
N ASN A 503 -4.03 -3.27 -17.70
CA ASN A 503 -3.94 -4.67 -17.31
C ASN A 503 -5.26 -5.43 -17.57
N VAL A 504 -5.37 -6.68 -17.15
CA VAL A 504 -6.57 -7.51 -17.34
C VAL A 504 -7.80 -6.90 -16.65
N ASP A 505 -7.64 -6.31 -15.45
CA ASP A 505 -8.76 -5.62 -14.76
C ASP A 505 -9.25 -4.41 -15.57
N ASP A 506 -8.36 -3.65 -16.19
CA ASP A 506 -8.76 -2.47 -16.96
C ASP A 506 -9.51 -2.83 -18.23
N LEU A 507 -9.03 -3.87 -18.97
CA LEU A 507 -9.54 -4.20 -20.29
C LEU A 507 -10.77 -5.10 -20.30
N THR A 508 -10.84 -6.04 -19.33
CA THR A 508 -11.75 -7.19 -19.49
C THR A 508 -12.81 -7.30 -18.40
N LYS A 509 -12.76 -6.44 -17.37
CA LYS A 509 -13.68 -6.59 -16.23
C LYS A 509 -15.14 -6.34 -16.57
N VAL A 510 -15.99 -7.22 -16.01
CA VAL A 510 -17.42 -7.02 -15.87
C VAL A 510 -17.74 -6.88 -14.40
N PHE A 511 -18.31 -5.74 -13.99
CA PHE A 511 -18.50 -5.44 -12.59
C PHE A 511 -19.60 -4.42 -12.34
N ASP A 512 -20.42 -4.64 -11.28
CA ASP A 512 -21.35 -3.66 -10.76
C ASP A 512 -20.74 -2.90 -9.58
N THR A 513 -20.56 -1.60 -9.71
CA THR A 513 -20.10 -0.74 -8.61
C THR A 513 -21.24 -0.40 -7.65
N ARG A 514 -22.45 -0.28 -8.17
CA ARG A 514 -23.71 -0.05 -7.45
C ARG A 514 -24.90 -0.58 -8.27
N THR A 515 -26.06 -0.75 -7.65
CA THR A 515 -27.28 -1.19 -8.33
C THR A 515 -27.64 -0.27 -9.50
N GLY A 516 -27.87 -0.84 -10.68
CA GLY A 516 -28.19 -0.08 -11.89
C GLY A 516 -26.97 0.54 -12.60
N TYR A 517 -25.75 0.07 -12.29
CA TYR A 517 -24.50 0.55 -12.85
C TYR A 517 -23.59 -0.63 -13.16
N VAL A 518 -23.22 -0.82 -14.42
CA VAL A 518 -22.34 -1.90 -14.84
C VAL A 518 -21.15 -1.37 -15.63
N VAL A 519 -19.95 -1.80 -15.24
CA VAL A 519 -18.73 -1.59 -16.00
C VAL A 519 -18.53 -2.77 -16.93
N VAL A 520 -18.29 -2.49 -18.20
CA VAL A 520 -18.07 -3.47 -19.26
C VAL A 520 -16.65 -3.38 -19.82
N PRO A 521 -16.13 -4.44 -20.47
CA PRO A 521 -14.83 -4.45 -21.10
C PRO A 521 -14.66 -3.36 -22.16
N ASN A 522 -13.42 -2.81 -22.25
CA ASN A 522 -13.01 -1.92 -23.32
C ASN A 522 -11.61 -2.29 -23.82
N LYS A 523 -11.50 -2.81 -25.02
CA LYS A 523 -10.23 -3.26 -25.61
C LYS A 523 -9.35 -2.11 -26.14
N ASP A 524 -9.91 -0.90 -26.35
CA ASP A 524 -9.26 0.21 -27.04
C ASP A 524 -8.52 1.16 -26.08
N LEU A 525 -8.08 0.64 -24.93
CA LEU A 525 -7.35 1.42 -23.93
C LEU A 525 -5.89 1.69 -24.36
N LYS A 526 -5.37 2.85 -23.95
CA LYS A 526 -3.98 3.27 -24.16
C LYS A 526 -3.25 3.36 -22.80
N PRO A 527 -1.92 3.24 -22.79
CA PRO A 527 -1.15 3.45 -21.57
C PRO A 527 -1.32 4.84 -20.96
N GLU A 528 -1.26 4.87 -19.64
CA GLU A 528 -1.18 6.08 -18.84
C GLU A 528 0.28 6.53 -18.71
N TYR A 529 0.50 7.86 -18.73
CA TYR A 529 1.82 8.47 -18.53
C TYR A 529 1.76 9.59 -17.52
N THR A 530 2.78 9.67 -16.66
CA THR A 530 3.00 10.81 -15.79
C THR A 530 4.36 11.45 -16.07
N TYR A 531 4.41 12.78 -15.99
CA TYR A 531 5.64 13.57 -16.03
C TYR A 531 5.67 14.43 -14.78
N ASN A 532 6.70 14.26 -13.97
CA ASN A 532 6.78 14.90 -12.67
C ASN A 532 8.02 15.77 -12.58
N THR A 533 7.88 16.91 -11.92
CA THR A 533 8.97 17.71 -11.42
C THR A 533 8.88 17.78 -9.89
N GLU A 534 10.01 17.72 -9.24
CA GLU A 534 10.11 17.69 -7.78
C GLU A 534 11.28 18.52 -7.29
N PHE A 535 11.02 19.31 -6.26
CA PHE A 535 12.02 20.07 -5.51
C PHE A 535 11.97 19.68 -4.04
N ASN A 536 13.12 19.29 -3.49
CA ASN A 536 13.21 18.98 -2.05
C ASN A 536 14.32 19.82 -1.43
N ILE A 537 14.04 20.29 -0.24
CA ILE A 537 15.02 20.94 0.64
C ILE A 537 14.92 20.31 2.02
N SER A 538 16.05 19.97 2.61
CA SER A 538 16.10 19.46 3.98
C SER A 538 17.37 19.90 4.67
N LYS A 539 17.29 20.07 5.99
CA LYS A 539 18.43 20.29 6.85
C LYS A 539 18.38 19.31 8.02
N THR A 540 19.46 18.57 8.20
CA THR A 540 19.58 17.57 9.26
C THR A 540 20.84 17.85 10.06
N THR A 541 20.68 18.03 11.37
CA THR A 541 21.76 18.25 12.35
C THR A 541 21.65 17.19 13.45
N ALA A 542 22.53 17.23 14.42
CA ALA A 542 22.44 16.37 15.60
C ALA A 542 21.18 16.63 16.46
N SER A 543 20.63 17.84 16.40
CA SER A 543 19.51 18.28 17.25
C SER A 543 18.17 18.31 16.53
N TYR A 544 18.16 18.54 15.22
CA TYR A 544 16.91 18.62 14.46
C TYR A 544 17.08 18.16 13.02
N SER A 545 15.96 17.73 12.43
CA SER A 545 15.82 17.48 11.00
C SER A 545 14.53 18.13 10.53
N ILE A 546 14.58 18.88 9.44
CA ILE A 546 13.40 19.45 8.78
C ILE A 546 13.54 19.27 7.29
N GLY A 547 12.46 18.92 6.61
CA GLY A 547 12.45 18.75 5.18
C GLY A 547 11.11 19.11 4.56
N THR A 548 11.16 19.66 3.36
CA THR A 548 9.99 19.99 2.53
C THR A 548 10.20 19.44 1.14
N SER A 549 9.16 18.87 0.56
CA SER A 549 9.10 18.36 -0.80
C SER A 549 7.94 19.04 -1.52
N LEU A 550 8.20 19.66 -2.64
CA LEU A 550 7.20 20.23 -3.55
C LEU A 550 7.19 19.39 -4.81
N PHE A 551 6.02 19.06 -5.32
CA PHE A 551 5.89 18.26 -6.54
C PHE A 551 4.76 18.76 -7.43
N TYR A 552 4.95 18.57 -8.74
CA TYR A 552 3.96 18.83 -9.77
C TYR A 552 4.01 17.73 -10.83
N THR A 553 2.90 17.06 -11.05
CA THR A 553 2.77 15.91 -11.96
C THR A 553 1.72 16.19 -13.00
N TRP A 554 2.11 16.15 -14.29
CA TRP A 554 1.19 16.09 -15.43
C TRP A 554 0.81 14.63 -15.67
N PHE A 555 -0.47 14.37 -15.79
CA PHE A 555 -1.02 13.03 -16.01
C PHE A 555 -1.75 13.01 -17.37
N LYS A 556 -1.24 12.19 -18.30
CA LYS A 556 -1.75 12.06 -19.66
C LYS A 556 -2.39 10.69 -19.86
N ASN A 557 -3.51 10.66 -20.61
CA ASN A 557 -4.29 9.46 -20.90
C ASN A 557 -4.80 8.75 -19.63
N ALA A 558 -5.14 9.51 -18.59
CA ALA A 558 -5.66 8.93 -17.37
C ALA A 558 -6.88 8.03 -17.64
N LEU A 559 -6.84 6.80 -17.17
CA LEU A 559 -7.96 5.88 -17.23
C LEU A 559 -9.00 6.32 -16.20
N VAL A 560 -10.20 6.55 -16.66
CA VAL A 560 -11.37 6.90 -15.86
C VAL A 560 -12.54 6.03 -16.27
N VAL A 561 -13.38 5.66 -15.32
CA VAL A 561 -14.66 5.00 -15.61
C VAL A 561 -15.66 6.08 -16.02
N ASP A 562 -16.25 5.95 -17.21
CA ASP A 562 -17.19 6.93 -17.76
C ASP A 562 -18.28 6.25 -18.60
N LYS A 563 -19.40 6.95 -18.88
CA LYS A 563 -20.50 6.44 -19.70
C LYS A 563 -19.99 5.87 -21.01
N PHE A 564 -20.49 4.70 -21.33
CA PHE A 564 -20.08 3.95 -22.53
C PHE A 564 -21.30 3.38 -23.25
N LYS A 565 -21.11 2.91 -24.48
CA LYS A 565 -22.15 2.22 -25.23
C LYS A 565 -21.71 0.76 -25.48
N TRP A 566 -22.53 -0.18 -25.07
CA TRP A 566 -22.34 -1.59 -25.33
C TRP A 566 -23.29 -2.04 -26.45
N ASN A 567 -22.75 -2.47 -27.58
CA ASN A 567 -23.57 -2.75 -28.78
C ASN A 567 -24.53 -1.60 -29.14
N ASN A 568 -24.04 -0.35 -29.08
CA ASN A 568 -24.80 0.90 -29.28
C ASN A 568 -25.85 1.21 -28.19
N ALA A 569 -26.06 0.37 -27.18
CA ALA A 569 -26.96 0.60 -26.06
C ALA A 569 -26.24 1.32 -24.91
N SER A 570 -26.88 2.32 -24.31
CA SER A 570 -26.40 3.00 -23.10
C SER A 570 -26.82 2.31 -21.80
N THR A 571 -27.76 1.35 -21.90
CA THR A 571 -28.26 0.53 -20.81
C THR A 571 -28.36 -0.94 -21.24
N ILE A 572 -28.07 -1.86 -20.32
CA ILE A 572 -28.21 -3.31 -20.54
C ILE A 572 -28.86 -3.98 -19.36
N LEU A 573 -29.50 -5.12 -19.58
CA LEU A 573 -29.98 -5.98 -18.49
C LEU A 573 -28.79 -6.74 -17.90
N TYR A 574 -28.38 -6.41 -16.70
CA TYR A 574 -27.31 -7.08 -15.98
C TYR A 574 -27.83 -7.66 -14.66
N GLN A 575 -27.70 -8.96 -14.47
CA GLN A 575 -28.21 -9.67 -13.27
C GLN A 575 -29.67 -9.33 -12.93
N GLY A 576 -30.54 -9.25 -13.96
CA GLY A 576 -31.96 -8.94 -13.79
C GLY A 576 -32.30 -7.47 -13.53
N ILE A 577 -31.33 -6.56 -13.61
CA ILE A 577 -31.53 -5.12 -13.40
C ILE A 577 -31.07 -4.36 -14.64
N MET A 578 -31.93 -3.46 -15.15
CA MET A 578 -31.53 -2.48 -16.17
C MET A 578 -30.47 -1.58 -15.60
N SER A 579 -29.28 -1.59 -16.18
CA SER A 579 -28.09 -0.92 -15.68
C SER A 579 -27.49 0.00 -16.72
N ASP A 580 -27.11 1.21 -16.31
CA ASP A 580 -26.34 2.12 -17.12
C ASP A 580 -24.95 1.56 -17.39
N VAL A 581 -24.51 1.70 -18.65
CA VAL A 581 -23.23 1.12 -19.10
C VAL A 581 -22.11 2.13 -18.95
N TYR A 582 -21.05 1.66 -18.32
CA TYR A 582 -19.78 2.36 -18.14
C TYR A 582 -18.61 1.49 -18.61
N ALA A 583 -17.48 2.11 -18.93
CA ALA A 583 -16.23 1.42 -19.21
C ALA A 583 -15.03 2.28 -18.80
N SER A 584 -13.89 1.65 -18.57
CA SER A 584 -12.62 2.37 -18.49
C SER A 584 -12.31 3.06 -19.82
N GLN A 585 -11.88 4.32 -19.81
CA GLN A 585 -11.60 5.12 -21.01
C GLN A 585 -10.45 6.09 -20.78
N ASN A 586 -9.59 6.30 -21.79
CA ASN A 586 -8.52 7.32 -21.75
C ASN A 586 -9.07 8.70 -22.12
N LYS A 587 -9.88 9.28 -21.28
CA LYS A 587 -10.56 10.56 -21.57
C LYS A 587 -9.97 11.75 -20.86
N ALA A 588 -8.90 11.59 -20.08
CA ALA A 588 -8.51 12.64 -19.18
C ALA A 588 -7.05 13.04 -19.31
N LYS A 589 -6.84 14.34 -19.24
CA LYS A 589 -5.59 14.95 -18.83
C LYS A 589 -5.81 15.50 -17.43
N ALA A 590 -4.88 15.24 -16.52
CA ALA A 590 -4.99 15.71 -15.16
C ALA A 590 -3.67 16.32 -14.68
N VAL A 591 -3.75 17.09 -13.62
CA VAL A 591 -2.58 17.59 -12.90
C VAL A 591 -2.74 17.23 -11.43
N VAL A 592 -1.64 16.78 -10.83
CA VAL A 592 -1.56 16.49 -9.40
C VAL A 592 -0.37 17.25 -8.84
N TYR A 593 -0.60 18.05 -7.80
CA TYR A 593 0.45 18.83 -7.17
C TYR A 593 0.24 18.91 -5.67
N GLY A 594 1.30 19.22 -4.97
CA GLY A 594 1.23 19.32 -3.53
C GLY A 594 2.59 19.48 -2.87
N PHE A 595 2.55 19.33 -1.55
CA PHE A 595 3.77 19.38 -0.76
C PHE A 595 3.68 18.45 0.45
N ASN A 596 4.87 18.04 0.91
CA ASN A 596 5.05 17.34 2.17
C ASN A 596 6.03 18.13 3.05
N VAL A 597 5.71 18.25 4.32
CA VAL A 597 6.64 18.78 5.33
C VAL A 597 6.85 17.70 6.37
N ASN A 598 8.09 17.48 6.76
CA ASN A 598 8.43 16.60 7.87
C ASN A 598 9.51 17.26 8.72
N GLY A 599 9.42 17.07 10.02
CA GLY A 599 10.41 17.60 10.94
C GLY A 599 10.51 16.77 12.20
N SER A 600 11.68 16.78 12.80
CA SER A 600 11.92 16.24 14.14
C SER A 600 12.91 17.14 14.87
N VAL A 601 12.72 17.29 16.16
CA VAL A 601 13.62 18.06 17.04
C VAL A 601 13.83 17.31 18.34
N LYS A 602 15.08 17.20 18.73
CA LYS A 602 15.50 16.66 20.01
C LYS A 602 15.39 17.77 21.06
N ILE A 603 14.31 17.76 21.85
CA ILE A 603 14.04 18.79 22.88
C ILE A 603 14.74 18.49 24.20
N ALA A 604 15.13 17.25 24.45
CA ALA A 604 15.98 16.83 25.58
C ALA A 604 16.76 15.57 25.19
N THR A 605 17.67 15.11 26.01
CA THR A 605 18.59 13.98 25.71
C THR A 605 17.85 12.75 25.18
N ASN A 606 16.68 12.43 25.75
CA ASN A 606 15.90 11.24 25.40
C ASN A 606 14.50 11.59 24.89
N THR A 607 14.28 12.85 24.46
CA THR A 607 12.95 13.34 24.07
C THR A 607 12.99 13.95 22.69
N ASN A 608 12.17 13.41 21.79
CA ASN A 608 12.04 13.82 20.40
C ASN A 608 10.60 14.25 20.12
N LEU A 609 10.43 15.42 19.53
CA LEU A 609 9.18 15.83 18.90
C LEU A 609 9.31 15.64 17.38
N ALA A 610 8.35 14.95 16.76
CA ALA A 610 8.31 14.73 15.32
C ALA A 610 6.95 15.10 14.75
N ALA A 611 6.94 15.68 13.54
CA ALA A 611 5.72 16.06 12.86
C ALA A 611 5.82 15.79 11.35
N THR A 612 4.68 15.40 10.75
CA THR A 612 4.50 15.25 9.32
C THR A 612 3.22 15.95 8.88
N TYR A 613 3.24 16.55 7.71
CA TYR A 613 2.05 17.13 7.07
C TYR A 613 2.13 16.93 5.57
N THR A 614 1.04 16.47 4.98
CA THR A 614 0.90 16.24 3.54
C THR A 614 -0.33 16.95 3.01
N TYR A 615 -0.16 17.67 1.91
CA TYR A 615 -1.23 18.29 1.13
C TYR A 615 -1.08 17.90 -0.33
N THR A 616 -2.17 17.43 -0.92
CA THR A 616 -2.23 17.05 -2.35
C THR A 616 -3.50 17.60 -2.95
N LYS A 617 -3.42 18.15 -4.16
CA LYS A 617 -4.55 18.53 -4.99
C LYS A 617 -4.41 17.91 -6.38
N GLY A 618 -5.52 17.42 -6.93
CA GLY A 618 -5.57 16.84 -8.27
C GLY A 618 -6.84 17.25 -8.99
N ASN A 619 -6.72 17.68 -10.22
CA ASN A 619 -7.84 18.10 -11.04
C ASN A 619 -7.65 17.60 -12.49
N PHE A 620 -8.76 17.29 -13.15
CA PHE A 620 -8.76 17.16 -14.61
C PHE A 620 -8.51 18.52 -15.24
N SER A 621 -7.65 18.58 -16.24
CA SER A 621 -7.34 19.83 -16.96
C SER A 621 -8.27 20.09 -18.15
N ASP A 622 -8.97 19.08 -18.64
CA ASP A 622 -9.81 19.07 -19.84
C ASP A 622 -11.30 18.81 -19.54
N ARG A 623 -11.68 18.70 -18.26
CA ARG A 623 -13.06 18.48 -17.81
C ARG A 623 -13.52 19.58 -16.86
N LYS A 624 -14.75 20.06 -17.10
CA LYS A 624 -15.41 21.07 -16.27
C LYS A 624 -16.59 20.45 -15.51
N LEU A 625 -16.78 20.90 -14.28
CA LEU A 625 -17.89 20.47 -13.45
C LEU A 625 -19.18 21.12 -13.94
N ASN A 626 -20.12 20.32 -14.50
CA ASN A 626 -21.48 20.75 -14.88
C ASN A 626 -21.56 22.09 -15.63
N GLY A 627 -20.66 22.32 -16.61
CA GLY A 627 -20.64 23.54 -17.39
C GLY A 627 -20.07 24.77 -16.69
N MET A 628 -19.65 24.66 -15.43
CA MET A 628 -18.94 25.72 -14.72
C MET A 628 -17.49 25.80 -15.18
N ASN A 629 -16.85 26.97 -15.05
CA ASN A 629 -15.42 27.15 -15.33
C ASN A 629 -14.49 26.45 -14.31
N THR A 630 -15.04 25.66 -13.40
CA THR A 630 -14.31 24.96 -12.34
C THR A 630 -13.82 23.59 -12.84
N ALA A 631 -12.53 23.31 -12.73
CA ALA A 631 -11.94 22.03 -13.09
C ALA A 631 -12.53 20.91 -12.22
N MET A 632 -12.88 19.79 -12.84
CA MET A 632 -13.41 18.61 -12.13
C MET A 632 -12.31 17.98 -11.26
N PRO A 633 -12.58 17.65 -9.97
CA PRO A 633 -11.62 16.96 -9.13
C PRO A 633 -11.22 15.58 -9.68
N LEU A 634 -9.95 15.22 -9.50
CA LEU A 634 -9.47 13.86 -9.76
C LEU A 634 -9.85 12.95 -8.60
N ASP A 635 -10.19 11.70 -8.90
CA ASP A 635 -10.54 10.68 -7.92
C ASP A 635 -9.39 10.41 -6.94
N HIS A 636 -9.73 9.93 -5.74
CA HIS A 636 -8.82 9.43 -4.72
C HIS A 636 -7.78 10.44 -4.22
N ILE A 637 -7.98 11.74 -4.48
CA ILE A 637 -7.14 12.76 -3.87
C ILE A 637 -7.53 12.93 -2.39
N PRO A 638 -6.69 12.51 -1.44
CA PRO A 638 -7.03 12.58 -0.03
C PRO A 638 -7.07 14.03 0.46
N PRO A 639 -7.80 14.32 1.54
CA PRO A 639 -7.64 15.58 2.27
C PRO A 639 -6.22 15.70 2.83
N SER A 640 -5.84 16.86 3.34
CA SER A 640 -4.57 16.98 4.06
C SER A 640 -4.53 16.04 5.26
N TYR A 641 -3.38 15.46 5.53
CA TYR A 641 -3.18 14.53 6.64
C TYR A 641 -1.79 14.63 7.23
N GLY A 642 -1.64 14.09 8.42
CA GLY A 642 -0.34 14.07 9.07
C GLY A 642 -0.37 13.46 10.47
N ARG A 643 0.77 13.58 11.13
CA ARG A 643 1.02 13.08 12.47
C ARG A 643 1.92 14.03 13.24
N VAL A 644 1.67 14.17 14.53
CA VAL A 644 2.57 14.85 15.48
C VAL A 644 2.77 13.93 16.67
N GLY A 645 4.02 13.69 17.07
CA GLY A 645 4.32 12.76 18.18
C GLY A 645 5.47 13.24 19.03
N LEU A 646 5.30 13.13 20.33
CA LEU A 646 6.32 13.36 21.36
C LEU A 646 6.75 12.01 21.91
N LYS A 647 7.99 11.60 21.60
CA LYS A 647 8.58 10.34 22.05
C LYS A 647 9.62 10.62 23.12
N HIS A 648 9.52 9.95 24.26
CA HIS A 648 10.49 9.98 25.33
C HIS A 648 10.91 8.56 25.68
N GLY A 649 12.19 8.31 25.92
CA GLY A 649 12.57 6.97 26.40
C GLY A 649 14.06 6.69 26.39
N ASN A 650 14.39 5.56 26.99
CA ASN A 650 15.73 5.00 27.08
C ASN A 650 15.68 3.49 26.73
N GLU A 651 16.75 2.75 26.99
CA GLU A 651 16.82 1.31 26.69
C GLU A 651 15.79 0.47 27.46
N LYS A 652 15.40 0.88 28.68
CA LYS A 652 14.44 0.15 29.50
C LYS A 652 12.99 0.56 29.29
N TRP A 653 12.76 1.83 28.99
CA TRP A 653 11.40 2.35 28.86
C TRP A 653 11.30 3.37 27.74
N ASN A 654 10.29 3.23 26.92
CA ASN A 654 9.93 4.15 25.85
C ASN A 654 8.45 4.46 25.92
N ALA A 655 8.09 5.73 25.76
CA ALA A 655 6.71 6.16 25.65
C ALA A 655 6.57 7.21 24.55
N GLU A 656 5.43 7.20 23.89
CA GLU A 656 5.06 8.18 22.88
C GLU A 656 3.61 8.60 23.06
N VAL A 657 3.37 9.92 23.08
CA VAL A 657 2.05 10.53 22.91
C VAL A 657 2.01 11.10 21.50
N PHE A 658 1.00 10.74 20.73
CA PHE A 658 0.90 11.20 19.35
C PHE A 658 -0.52 11.44 18.89
N SER A 659 -0.66 12.35 17.94
CA SER A 659 -1.92 12.64 17.26
C SER A 659 -1.77 12.30 15.78
N VAL A 660 -2.80 11.66 15.21
CA VAL A 660 -2.98 11.49 13.77
C VAL A 660 -4.20 12.30 13.37
N PHE A 661 -4.12 12.99 12.24
CA PHE A 661 -5.20 13.89 11.81
C PHE A 661 -5.43 13.86 10.32
N ASN A 662 -6.68 14.13 9.92
CA ASN A 662 -7.10 14.40 8.54
C ASN A 662 -7.88 15.71 8.47
N GLY A 663 -7.67 16.46 7.40
CA GLY A 663 -8.49 17.59 7.02
C GLY A 663 -9.88 17.16 6.56
N TRP A 664 -10.76 18.14 6.36
CA TRP A 664 -12.08 17.90 5.79
C TRP A 664 -11.98 17.72 4.28
N LYS A 665 -12.57 16.65 3.73
CA LYS A 665 -12.78 16.50 2.29
C LYS A 665 -14.23 16.95 2.00
N ARG A 666 -14.39 18.18 1.50
CA ARG A 666 -15.71 18.75 1.19
C ARG A 666 -16.33 18.05 -0.01
N ILE A 667 -17.66 17.97 -0.06
CA ILE A 667 -18.37 17.32 -1.18
C ILE A 667 -18.03 17.96 -2.54
N ALA A 668 -17.75 19.26 -2.56
CA ALA A 668 -17.30 19.98 -3.77
C ALA A 668 -15.93 19.52 -4.31
N ASP A 669 -15.13 18.85 -3.49
CA ASP A 669 -13.83 18.30 -3.87
C ASP A 669 -13.91 16.81 -4.27
N TYR A 670 -15.13 16.22 -4.32
CA TYR A 670 -15.35 14.84 -4.77
C TYR A 670 -15.51 14.77 -6.28
N ASN A 671 -14.99 13.71 -6.88
CA ASN A 671 -15.42 13.26 -8.19
C ASN A 671 -16.67 12.39 -8.05
N LEU A 672 -17.85 12.97 -8.18
CA LEU A 672 -19.13 12.26 -8.02
C LEU A 672 -19.41 11.20 -9.11
N ASN A 673 -18.63 11.21 -10.20
CA ASN A 673 -18.71 10.20 -11.27
C ASN A 673 -17.63 9.11 -11.12
N GLY A 674 -16.73 9.26 -10.14
CA GLY A 674 -15.62 8.36 -9.89
C GLY A 674 -15.84 7.42 -8.71
N GLU A 675 -14.75 7.00 -8.09
CA GLU A 675 -14.73 6.02 -7.00
C GLU A 675 -14.48 6.68 -5.62
N ASP A 676 -14.81 7.97 -5.45
CA ASP A 676 -14.61 8.68 -4.17
C ASP A 676 -15.60 8.25 -3.07
N ASN A 677 -16.57 7.40 -3.41
CA ASN A 677 -17.50 6.78 -2.45
C ASN A 677 -18.26 7.79 -1.58
N GLU A 678 -18.83 8.83 -2.19
CA GLU A 678 -19.59 9.89 -1.52
C GLU A 678 -20.77 9.35 -0.70
N ILE A 679 -21.33 8.20 -1.09
CA ILE A 679 -22.46 7.55 -0.39
C ILE A 679 -22.11 7.13 1.04
N TYR A 680 -20.81 6.96 1.35
CA TYR A 680 -20.33 6.62 2.69
C TYR A 680 -19.86 7.85 3.49
N ALA A 681 -19.95 9.03 2.92
CA ALA A 681 -19.67 10.31 3.59
C ALA A 681 -20.90 10.93 4.20
N THR A 682 -20.76 12.09 4.84
CA THR A 682 -21.87 12.95 5.20
C THR A 682 -22.32 13.76 3.98
N LYS A 683 -23.48 14.44 4.07
CA LYS A 683 -23.97 15.33 3.01
C LYS A 683 -22.97 16.44 2.63
N ASP A 684 -22.06 16.81 3.53
CA ASP A 684 -21.03 17.86 3.33
C ASP A 684 -19.65 17.29 3.03
N GLY A 685 -19.56 15.96 2.80
CA GLY A 685 -18.34 15.23 2.53
C GLY A 685 -17.78 14.49 3.74
N MET A 686 -16.50 14.10 3.72
CA MET A 686 -15.86 13.38 4.82
C MET A 686 -15.32 14.38 5.86
N PRO A 687 -15.83 14.33 7.10
CA PRO A 687 -15.43 15.26 8.16
C PRO A 687 -13.94 15.15 8.52
N SER A 688 -13.35 16.27 8.94
CA SER A 688 -12.03 16.29 9.55
C SER A 688 -12.04 15.63 10.92
N TRP A 689 -10.91 15.04 11.30
CA TRP A 689 -10.75 14.40 12.59
C TRP A 689 -9.31 14.47 13.10
N VAL A 690 -9.17 14.35 14.42
CA VAL A 690 -7.89 14.24 15.12
C VAL A 690 -8.04 13.19 16.21
N THR A 691 -7.17 12.19 16.22
CA THR A 691 -7.07 11.21 17.31
C THR A 691 -5.89 11.52 18.21
N LEU A 692 -6.03 11.28 19.50
CA LEU A 692 -4.94 11.28 20.48
C LEU A 692 -4.65 9.85 20.87
N ASN A 693 -3.38 9.48 20.86
CA ASN A 693 -2.92 8.11 21.07
C ASN A 693 -1.74 8.10 22.05
N PHE A 694 -1.58 6.99 22.73
CA PHE A 694 -0.46 6.72 23.65
C PHE A 694 0.12 5.35 23.36
N ALA A 695 1.43 5.21 23.37
CA ALA A 695 2.13 3.94 23.28
C ALA A 695 3.29 3.92 24.28
N SER A 696 3.48 2.80 24.97
CA SER A 696 4.58 2.62 25.92
C SER A 696 5.14 1.20 25.86
N TYR A 697 6.45 1.10 26.02
CA TYR A 697 7.19 -0.16 26.05
C TYR A 697 8.13 -0.17 27.23
N TYR A 698 8.07 -1.28 27.96
CA TYR A 698 8.93 -1.55 29.11
C TYR A 698 9.73 -2.82 28.86
N ASN A 699 11.05 -2.73 28.94
CA ASN A 699 12.01 -3.81 28.76
C ASN A 699 12.62 -4.17 30.13
N PRO A 700 11.95 -4.96 31.00
CA PRO A 700 12.46 -5.32 32.31
C PRO A 700 13.76 -6.12 32.22
N ARG A 701 13.94 -6.87 31.13
CA ARG A 701 15.12 -7.64 30.78
C ARG A 701 15.45 -7.46 29.31
N LYS A 702 16.69 -7.73 28.90
CA LYS A 702 17.11 -7.65 27.49
C LYS A 702 16.30 -8.54 26.54
N ASN A 703 15.75 -9.63 27.08
CA ASN A 703 14.98 -10.63 26.34
C ASN A 703 13.46 -10.56 26.58
N LEU A 704 12.95 -9.55 27.29
CA LEU A 704 11.52 -9.39 27.56
C LEU A 704 11.10 -7.94 27.30
N SER A 705 10.09 -7.74 26.44
CA SER A 705 9.47 -6.46 26.17
C SER A 705 7.96 -6.54 26.38
N LEU A 706 7.43 -5.63 27.19
CA LEU A 706 6.00 -5.49 27.47
C LEU A 706 5.51 -4.19 26.85
N GLY A 707 4.47 -4.26 26.03
CA GLY A 707 3.87 -3.11 25.37
C GLY A 707 2.46 -2.83 25.87
N PHE A 708 2.15 -1.54 26.02
CA PHE A 708 0.81 -1.05 26.29
C PHE A 708 0.51 0.15 25.39
N GLN A 709 -0.67 0.15 24.74
CA GLN A 709 -1.11 1.23 23.90
C GLN A 709 -2.57 1.58 24.15
N ILE A 710 -2.90 2.84 23.92
CA ILE A 710 -4.28 3.32 23.82
C ILE A 710 -4.40 4.10 22.52
N GLU A 711 -5.11 3.57 21.56
CA GLU A 711 -5.45 4.27 20.34
C GLU A 711 -6.76 5.03 20.52
N ASN A 712 -6.87 6.19 19.88
CA ASN A 712 -8.07 7.03 19.91
C ASN A 712 -8.61 7.23 21.33
N ILE A 713 -7.81 7.80 22.23
CA ILE A 713 -8.12 8.03 23.65
C ILE A 713 -9.45 8.74 23.82
N THR A 714 -9.79 9.65 22.90
CA THR A 714 -11.01 10.44 22.91
C THR A 714 -12.27 9.67 22.51
N ASP A 715 -12.11 8.44 22.00
CA ASP A 715 -13.19 7.57 21.50
C ASP A 715 -14.02 8.24 20.38
N LEU A 716 -13.32 8.96 19.48
CA LEU A 716 -13.93 9.65 18.35
C LEU A 716 -14.40 8.63 17.29
N ASN A 717 -15.61 8.79 16.77
CA ASN A 717 -16.04 8.11 15.55
C ASN A 717 -15.49 8.87 14.34
N TYR A 718 -14.68 8.22 13.55
CA TYR A 718 -14.08 8.82 12.37
C TYR A 718 -13.91 7.80 11.24
N ARG A 719 -13.77 8.31 10.03
CA ARG A 719 -13.58 7.52 8.83
C ARG A 719 -12.56 8.20 7.92
N TYR A 720 -11.71 7.39 7.30
CA TYR A 720 -10.82 7.88 6.25
C TYR A 720 -11.62 8.20 4.99
N PHE A 721 -11.20 9.22 4.23
CA PHE A 721 -11.83 9.56 2.95
C PHE A 721 -11.91 8.33 2.02
N ALA A 722 -12.97 8.24 1.23
CA ALA A 722 -13.31 7.14 0.32
C ALA A 722 -13.46 5.75 0.97
N SER A 723 -13.42 5.65 2.29
CA SER A 723 -13.58 4.38 3.02
C SER A 723 -15.04 4.10 3.35
N GLY A 724 -15.44 2.84 3.26
CA GLY A 724 -16.79 2.38 3.61
C GLY A 724 -16.94 1.84 5.04
N ILE A 725 -15.85 1.78 5.81
CA ILE A 725 -15.82 1.31 7.20
C ILE A 725 -15.25 2.40 8.10
N SER A 726 -15.84 2.59 9.29
CA SER A 726 -15.31 3.52 10.29
C SER A 726 -14.08 2.89 10.97
N ALA A 727 -13.12 3.72 11.35
CA ALA A 727 -11.95 3.29 12.09
C ALA A 727 -12.31 2.83 13.52
N VAL A 728 -11.37 2.11 14.13
CA VAL A 728 -11.52 1.62 15.52
C VAL A 728 -11.69 2.80 16.46
N GLY A 729 -12.63 2.70 17.40
CA GLY A 729 -12.81 3.61 18.52
C GLY A 729 -11.64 3.53 19.51
N ARG A 730 -11.90 3.81 20.79
CA ARG A 730 -10.86 3.62 21.81
C ARG A 730 -10.46 2.15 21.89
N ASN A 731 -9.17 1.90 21.70
CA ASN A 731 -8.59 0.56 21.63
C ASN A 731 -7.44 0.44 22.62
N TYR A 732 -7.59 -0.46 23.58
CA TYR A 732 -6.53 -0.81 24.52
C TYR A 732 -5.79 -2.02 23.98
N ILE A 733 -4.48 -1.92 23.86
CA ILE A 733 -3.64 -2.95 23.26
C ILE A 733 -2.55 -3.33 24.26
N ILE A 734 -2.37 -4.61 24.45
CA ILE A 734 -1.27 -5.18 25.22
C ILE A 734 -0.44 -6.09 24.31
N SER A 735 0.87 -6.10 24.54
CA SER A 735 1.76 -7.00 23.83
C SER A 735 2.88 -7.49 24.75
N CYS A 736 3.33 -8.70 24.49
CA CYS A 736 4.46 -9.32 25.17
C CYS A 736 5.38 -9.93 24.10
N ARG A 737 6.68 -9.60 24.17
CA ARG A 737 7.72 -10.22 23.35
C ARG A 737 8.75 -10.87 24.27
N VAL A 738 9.06 -12.12 23.98
CA VAL A 738 10.17 -12.87 24.57
C VAL A 738 11.16 -13.20 23.47
N SER A 739 12.41 -12.78 23.63
CA SER A 739 13.53 -13.14 22.74
C SER A 739 14.39 -14.21 23.41
N PHE A 740 14.92 -15.16 22.66
CA PHE A 740 15.73 -16.26 23.17
C PHE A 740 16.90 -16.59 22.27
#